data_7529fa74c61dfa18c106b68bd8b17d7f
#
_entry.id   7529fa74c61dfa18c106b68bd8b17d7f
#
_cell.length_a   1.000
_cell.length_b   1.000
_cell.length_c   1.000
_cell.angle_alpha   90.00
_cell.angle_beta   90.00
_cell.angle_gamma   90.00
#
_symmetry.space_group_name_H-M   'P 1'
#
loop_
_entity.id
_entity.type
_entity.pdbx_description
1 polymer ?
#
loop_
_entity_poly.entity_id
_entity_poly.type
_entity_poly.pdbx_seq_one_letter_code
_entity_poly.pdbx_strand_id
1 'polypeptide(L)'
;MKHYRIFSFILLFICAAFGQSCSISSSGREVLDMNTDWAFYRGDVVEGSRTDLDDSGWIPVALPHIMQLEMKHCGGNSIYDGIGWYRRYFKLPAKYKDKRIVVSFEGVMTNCDVYLNGQKVTEHHGGYMGFVADLTNRIDWNGNNVLAVRVSAEPDPLTPPGKPQDKMDFYYYSGIYRDVRMVITDKVYITDPLQEDIVAGGGQFVTYPEVTKDKARAHLATHVRNLTDKDQTLSVFSQLVDSAGHVIAEAETPVTLHKQSDRTVEQDLFVNQPALWHPYTPNLYTLRTQLLSEDKVLDETTRKIGIRTIRYTAEEGFFINGEKLYMRGANRHQAFANVGDAASNSMQVRDVIDLKRGGYNAVRAAHYPNDPAFLEACDRYGLLVVECIPGWQFYNPDSIFIERLYEIGRQMIRRDRNHPSVVLWETALNESRYPVSLAKEIFELSHAEYPGDQMYTAGDYFGHAEMEPYYDVFYKQVSKFPKDGDVMSNYPEDFIVVKPLFTREWGDGVGEKPRVSLKESEEEQMRQCRSRIEQLNGKGYFDWCMLDANPHMGGHFVWSYNDYARGSQDETMYSGVVDINRYPKFSYFMLQSMRDKAVSQPGLYEGPMVFIASYNASGDFASSTTDITVFSNCDEVRLYRNEKLIGTQTREERTPLFRSIVEKGGSPMFVFNAGEYETGTLKAEALVDGKIVATHSVSTPGKADRLVVDIKTDGIVPVADGSDMIPVYFKVCDKNGSLIYNSGQEIRILVSGEGVLVGDTISRIGINPQKVEGGVGFAFVRTTKKAGKITVKATAEGLFAGEAEISTKPFEGKSSLPDGKHALFTGKEEDNVVVKPSSWQKRILEKPRLKIASVQVGSSQDGYPASNIIDNDDHTWWIAGEDRLPQVVTLMLDRPTYVAASRILFQKDSSSYKHKVETSEDGERWELLYERECTGWEFKPMTVDREVKYLRLTIENVSEGRAGLGEISLY
;
A
#
# COMPACT_ATOMS: atom_id res chain seq x y z
N MET A 1 -44.69 52.12 -27.61
CA MET A 1 -44.31 53.57 -27.52
C MET A 1 -43.07 53.70 -26.64
N LYS A 2 -42.06 54.36 -27.26
CA LYS A 2 -40.84 54.94 -26.65
C LYS A 2 -39.87 54.02 -25.93
N HIS A 3 -38.87 53.58 -26.60
CA HIS A 3 -37.44 53.97 -26.65
C HIS A 3 -36.84 54.57 -25.36
N TYR A 4 -35.84 53.90 -24.76
CA TYR A 4 -34.58 54.55 -24.35
C TYR A 4 -33.42 53.59 -24.57
N ARG A 5 -32.55 53.90 -25.50
CA ARG A 5 -31.18 53.50 -25.65
C ARG A 5 -30.34 54.29 -24.64
N ILE A 6 -29.50 53.61 -23.89
CA ILE A 6 -28.42 54.32 -23.19
C ILE A 6 -27.10 53.60 -23.57
N PHE A 7 -26.21 54.41 -24.04
CA PHE A 7 -24.86 54.25 -24.50
C PHE A 7 -23.98 53.51 -23.50
N SER A 8 -23.28 52.48 -23.98
CA SER A 8 -22.08 51.95 -23.33
C SER A 8 -20.89 52.76 -23.77
N PHE A 9 -20.35 53.55 -22.86
CA PHE A 9 -19.04 54.18 -23.01
C PHE A 9 -17.99 53.14 -22.64
N ILE A 10 -17.22 52.69 -23.61
CA ILE A 10 -15.97 51.95 -23.45
C ILE A 10 -14.96 52.98 -22.98
N LEU A 11 -14.58 52.92 -21.69
CA LEU A 11 -13.38 53.55 -21.18
C LEU A 11 -12.24 52.55 -21.30
N LEU A 12 -11.49 52.66 -22.38
CA LEU A 12 -10.16 52.06 -22.52
C LEU A 12 -9.22 52.90 -21.62
N PHE A 13 -8.99 52.44 -20.40
CA PHE A 13 -7.85 52.91 -19.62
C PHE A 13 -6.64 52.08 -20.02
N ILE A 14 -5.76 52.71 -20.76
CA ILE A 14 -4.41 52.27 -21.00
C ILE A 14 -3.66 52.39 -19.67
N CYS A 15 -3.60 51.28 -18.93
CA CYS A 15 -2.56 51.09 -17.94
C CYS A 15 -1.33 50.49 -18.64
N ALA A 16 -0.57 51.35 -19.32
CA ALA A 16 0.83 51.11 -19.53
C ALA A 16 1.54 51.38 -18.21
N ALA A 17 1.69 50.35 -17.39
CA ALA A 17 2.55 50.38 -16.22
C ALA A 17 3.20 49.00 -16.07
N PHE A 18 4.46 48.96 -16.49
CA PHE A 18 5.47 48.01 -16.00
C PHE A 18 5.05 46.56 -15.91
N GLY A 19 4.90 45.93 -17.08
CA GLY A 19 5.23 44.55 -17.22
C GLY A 19 6.75 44.38 -17.13
N GLN A 20 7.31 44.41 -15.94
CA GLN A 20 8.48 43.61 -15.68
C GLN A 20 8.01 42.16 -15.81
N SER A 21 8.16 41.61 -17.03
CA SER A 21 8.34 40.19 -17.16
C SER A 21 9.60 39.89 -16.31
N CYS A 22 9.37 39.44 -15.08
CA CYS A 22 10.37 38.68 -14.39
C CYS A 22 10.68 37.53 -15.33
N SER A 23 11.74 37.70 -16.12
CA SER A 23 12.42 36.58 -16.70
C SER A 23 12.74 35.68 -15.50
N ILE A 24 12.05 34.55 -15.38
CA ILE A 24 12.40 33.51 -14.46
C ILE A 24 13.87 33.21 -14.82
N SER A 25 14.80 33.76 -14.04
CA SER A 25 16.21 33.38 -14.13
C SER A 25 16.20 31.87 -13.86
N SER A 26 16.74 31.10 -14.76
CA SER A 26 16.84 29.65 -14.60
C SER A 26 17.37 29.36 -13.21
N SER A 27 16.60 28.64 -12.38
CA SER A 27 17.11 28.13 -11.12
C SER A 27 18.46 27.49 -11.38
N GLY A 28 19.46 27.70 -10.51
CA GLY A 28 20.78 27.11 -10.74
C GLY A 28 20.75 25.59 -10.74
N ARG A 29 19.68 24.99 -10.26
CA ARG A 29 19.39 23.52 -10.23
C ARG A 29 18.46 23.16 -11.38
N GLU A 30 18.84 22.10 -12.12
CA GLU A 30 17.93 21.46 -13.08
C GLU A 30 17.72 20.01 -12.68
N VAL A 31 16.45 19.56 -12.73
CA VAL A 31 16.05 18.18 -12.49
C VAL A 31 15.49 17.62 -13.79
N LEU A 32 16.05 16.53 -14.27
CA LEU A 32 15.62 15.86 -15.48
C LEU A 32 15.02 14.50 -15.13
N ASP A 33 13.81 14.25 -15.57
CA ASP A 33 13.19 12.93 -15.48
C ASP A 33 14.00 11.90 -16.30
N MET A 34 14.25 10.74 -15.70
CA MET A 34 14.94 9.62 -16.33
C MET A 34 14.10 8.34 -16.34
N ASN A 35 12.82 8.41 -16.14
CA ASN A 35 11.96 7.22 -16.02
C ASN A 35 11.74 6.49 -17.35
N THR A 36 11.96 7.13 -18.47
CA THR A 36 11.75 6.52 -19.80
C THR A 36 13.04 6.16 -20.51
N ASP A 37 12.91 5.41 -21.61
CA ASP A 37 14.01 5.07 -22.54
C ASP A 37 15.07 4.13 -21.92
N TRP A 38 14.67 3.20 -21.08
CA TRP A 38 15.51 2.13 -20.57
C TRP A 38 15.41 0.88 -21.45
N ALA A 39 16.51 0.13 -21.51
CA ALA A 39 16.55 -1.23 -22.02
C ALA A 39 16.76 -2.18 -20.83
N PHE A 40 15.99 -3.24 -20.75
CA PHE A 40 16.02 -4.23 -19.68
C PHE A 40 16.36 -5.62 -20.22
N TYR A 41 17.18 -6.35 -19.47
CA TYR A 41 17.47 -7.76 -19.72
C TYR A 41 17.37 -8.56 -18.42
N ARG A 42 16.59 -9.62 -18.44
CA ARG A 42 16.48 -10.55 -17.31
C ARG A 42 17.55 -11.62 -17.44
N GLY A 43 18.50 -11.62 -16.56
CA GLY A 43 19.64 -12.52 -16.51
C GLY A 43 20.92 -11.76 -16.22
N ASP A 44 21.98 -12.47 -15.87
CA ASP A 44 23.29 -11.84 -15.75
C ASP A 44 23.96 -11.81 -17.12
N VAL A 45 24.58 -10.67 -17.43
CA VAL A 45 25.30 -10.45 -18.68
C VAL A 45 26.74 -10.16 -18.35
N VAL A 46 27.65 -11.00 -18.87
CA VAL A 46 29.09 -10.77 -18.73
C VAL A 46 29.43 -9.43 -19.36
N GLU A 47 30.03 -8.54 -18.55
CA GLU A 47 30.36 -7.17 -18.96
C GLU A 47 29.17 -6.33 -19.44
N GLY A 48 27.99 -6.51 -18.82
CA GLY A 48 26.75 -5.77 -19.15
C GLY A 48 26.86 -4.24 -19.07
N SER A 49 27.91 -3.73 -18.44
CA SER A 49 28.23 -2.28 -18.35
C SER A 49 29.01 -1.72 -19.57
N ARG A 50 29.52 -2.55 -20.48
CA ARG A 50 30.34 -2.09 -21.62
C ARG A 50 29.53 -1.18 -22.54
N THR A 51 30.21 -0.18 -23.09
CA THR A 51 29.61 0.79 -24.02
C THR A 51 29.33 0.23 -25.41
N ASP A 52 30.09 -0.79 -25.82
CA ASP A 52 30.00 -1.46 -27.12
C ASP A 52 29.14 -2.75 -27.10
N LEU A 53 28.48 -3.06 -25.97
CA LEU A 53 27.57 -4.19 -25.87
C LEU A 53 26.37 -3.99 -26.82
N ASP A 54 26.07 -5.02 -27.62
CA ASP A 54 24.84 -5.05 -28.41
C ASP A 54 23.65 -5.40 -27.52
N ASP A 55 22.85 -4.40 -27.20
CA ASP A 55 21.62 -4.50 -26.41
C ASP A 55 20.35 -4.31 -27.27
N SER A 56 20.48 -4.49 -28.61
CA SER A 56 19.35 -4.33 -29.54
C SER A 56 18.19 -5.34 -29.27
N GLY A 57 18.51 -6.48 -28.66
CA GLY A 57 17.54 -7.49 -28.25
C GLY A 57 16.98 -7.29 -26.83
N TRP A 58 17.37 -6.23 -26.15
CA TRP A 58 16.86 -5.95 -24.81
C TRP A 58 15.47 -5.32 -24.87
N ILE A 59 14.68 -5.51 -23.81
CA ILE A 59 13.29 -5.09 -23.72
C ILE A 59 13.24 -3.59 -23.41
N PRO A 60 12.52 -2.79 -24.21
CA PRO A 60 12.31 -1.38 -23.88
C PRO A 60 11.34 -1.25 -22.69
N VAL A 61 11.75 -0.55 -21.63
CA VAL A 61 10.93 -0.35 -20.42
C VAL A 61 10.90 1.12 -20.01
N ALA A 62 9.84 1.47 -19.27
CA ALA A 62 9.75 2.71 -18.52
C ALA A 62 9.65 2.39 -17.02
N LEU A 63 10.26 3.24 -16.19
CA LEU A 63 10.18 3.15 -14.74
C LEU A 63 8.91 3.86 -14.22
N PRO A 64 8.36 3.44 -13.09
CA PRO A 64 8.75 2.29 -12.25
C PRO A 64 8.63 0.95 -12.97
N HIS A 65 9.56 0.02 -12.71
CA HIS A 65 9.57 -1.30 -13.35
C HIS A 65 10.08 -2.38 -12.38
N ILE A 66 9.44 -3.56 -12.42
CA ILE A 66 9.91 -4.77 -11.74
C ILE A 66 10.46 -5.76 -12.75
N MET A 67 11.42 -6.59 -12.33
CA MET A 67 12.11 -7.54 -13.22
C MET A 67 11.21 -8.67 -13.74
N GLN A 68 10.00 -8.79 -13.22
CA GLN A 68 8.99 -9.73 -13.68
C GLN A 68 7.61 -9.12 -13.43
N LEU A 69 6.77 -9.08 -14.47
CA LEU A 69 5.37 -8.72 -14.29
C LEU A 69 4.63 -9.77 -13.45
N GLU A 70 3.83 -9.29 -12.51
CA GLU A 70 3.09 -10.14 -11.61
C GLU A 70 1.84 -10.74 -12.28
N MET A 71 1.58 -12.00 -11.94
CA MET A 71 0.29 -12.62 -12.26
C MET A 71 -0.79 -12.05 -11.35
N LYS A 72 -2.04 -12.07 -11.79
CA LYS A 72 -3.19 -11.53 -11.06
C LYS A 72 -3.33 -12.02 -9.62
N HIS A 73 -2.97 -13.27 -9.36
CA HIS A 73 -3.02 -13.92 -8.06
C HIS A 73 -1.62 -14.33 -7.59
N CYS A 74 -0.62 -13.52 -7.85
CA CYS A 74 0.73 -13.91 -7.59
C CYS A 74 1.05 -13.93 -6.11
N GLY A 75 1.70 -14.98 -5.72
CA GLY A 75 2.28 -15.21 -4.42
C GLY A 75 3.42 -16.21 -4.53
N GLY A 76 4.30 -16.24 -3.55
CA GLY A 76 5.31 -17.24 -3.28
C GLY A 76 6.30 -17.56 -4.40
N ASN A 77 6.02 -18.55 -5.16
CA ASN A 77 7.03 -19.18 -6.02
C ASN A 77 7.11 -18.68 -7.46
N SER A 78 6.44 -17.62 -7.80
CA SER A 78 6.46 -17.07 -9.16
C SER A 78 7.41 -15.91 -9.36
N ILE A 79 8.18 -15.52 -8.35
CA ILE A 79 9.12 -14.42 -8.45
C ILE A 79 10.44 -14.84 -9.08
N TYR A 80 10.98 -13.91 -9.84
CA TYR A 80 12.36 -13.98 -10.31
C TYR A 80 13.32 -13.54 -9.19
N ASP A 81 14.22 -14.44 -8.80
CA ASP A 81 15.20 -14.29 -7.72
C ASP A 81 16.66 -14.23 -8.24
N GLY A 82 16.84 -13.74 -9.45
CA GLY A 82 18.14 -13.67 -10.13
C GLY A 82 18.61 -12.24 -10.38
N ILE A 83 19.44 -12.10 -11.40
CA ILE A 83 20.03 -10.83 -11.81
C ILE A 83 19.24 -10.21 -12.97
N GLY A 84 19.14 -8.89 -12.98
CA GLY A 84 18.66 -8.12 -14.12
C GLY A 84 19.55 -6.92 -14.41
N TRP A 85 19.58 -6.54 -15.66
CA TRP A 85 20.32 -5.39 -16.13
C TRP A 85 19.40 -4.35 -16.75
N TYR A 86 19.64 -3.08 -16.41
CA TYR A 86 18.99 -1.91 -16.99
C TYR A 86 20.06 -1.05 -17.67
N ARG A 87 19.81 -0.57 -18.89
CA ARG A 87 20.73 0.31 -19.61
C ARG A 87 19.98 1.50 -20.18
N ARG A 88 20.59 2.67 -20.10
CA ARG A 88 20.02 3.91 -20.61
C ARG A 88 21.08 4.77 -21.27
N TYR A 89 20.79 5.24 -22.46
CA TYR A 89 21.69 6.10 -23.24
C TYR A 89 21.29 7.56 -23.08
N PHE A 90 22.28 8.44 -22.98
CA PHE A 90 22.00 9.87 -22.92
C PHE A 90 23.22 10.70 -23.39
N LYS A 91 22.93 11.96 -23.84
CA LYS A 91 23.93 13.01 -24.13
C LYS A 91 23.62 14.22 -23.28
N LEU A 92 24.68 14.89 -22.83
CA LEU A 92 24.55 16.13 -22.11
C LEU A 92 25.06 17.30 -22.94
N PRO A 93 24.33 18.43 -23.05
CA PRO A 93 24.81 19.66 -23.63
C PRO A 93 26.07 20.19 -22.95
N ALA A 94 27.00 20.75 -23.73
CA ALA A 94 28.25 21.32 -23.22
C ALA A 94 28.08 22.40 -22.15
N LYS A 95 26.89 23.04 -22.06
CA LYS A 95 26.56 24.01 -20.98
C LYS A 95 26.66 23.44 -19.57
N TYR A 96 26.62 22.10 -19.40
CA TYR A 96 26.72 21.42 -18.10
C TYR A 96 28.15 20.97 -17.74
N LYS A 97 29.14 21.23 -18.58
CA LYS A 97 30.52 20.72 -18.40
C LYS A 97 31.13 21.13 -17.05
N ASP A 98 30.82 22.32 -16.57
CA ASP A 98 31.33 22.82 -15.30
C ASP A 98 30.35 22.66 -14.13
N LYS A 99 29.31 21.87 -14.30
CA LYS A 99 28.28 21.58 -13.29
C LYS A 99 28.56 20.27 -12.57
N ARG A 100 27.96 20.13 -11.40
CA ARG A 100 27.82 18.86 -10.70
C ARG A 100 26.63 18.11 -11.29
N ILE A 101 26.79 16.83 -11.57
CA ILE A 101 25.81 15.96 -12.22
C ILE A 101 25.67 14.68 -11.42
N VAL A 102 24.48 14.44 -10.89
CA VAL A 102 24.19 13.21 -10.15
C VAL A 102 22.92 12.56 -10.66
N VAL A 103 22.80 11.26 -10.47
CA VAL A 103 21.56 10.52 -10.67
C VAL A 103 21.03 10.05 -9.31
N SER A 104 19.81 10.43 -8.98
CA SER A 104 19.09 10.01 -7.79
C SER A 104 18.14 8.89 -8.15
N PHE A 105 18.25 7.77 -7.46
CA PHE A 105 17.35 6.63 -7.51
C PHE A 105 16.50 6.64 -6.23
N GLU A 106 15.19 6.61 -6.34
CA GLU A 106 14.29 6.58 -5.17
C GLU A 106 14.13 5.18 -4.57
N GLY A 107 14.38 4.12 -5.37
CA GLY A 107 14.38 2.75 -4.89
C GLY A 107 14.78 1.75 -5.95
N VAL A 108 15.75 0.88 -5.63
CA VAL A 108 16.20 -0.26 -6.45
C VAL A 108 16.27 -1.51 -5.58
N MET A 109 15.42 -2.47 -5.82
CA MET A 109 15.28 -3.66 -4.98
C MET A 109 16.04 -4.84 -5.59
N THR A 110 16.96 -5.56 -4.89
CA THR A 110 17.32 -5.39 -3.48
C THR A 110 18.70 -4.78 -3.33
N ASN A 111 19.66 -5.25 -4.12
CA ASN A 111 21.04 -4.76 -4.18
C ASN A 111 21.36 -4.36 -5.62
N CYS A 112 22.19 -3.35 -5.84
CA CYS A 112 22.56 -2.95 -7.20
C CYS A 112 23.97 -2.37 -7.29
N ASP A 113 24.54 -2.52 -8.50
CA ASP A 113 25.74 -1.84 -8.96
C ASP A 113 25.38 -0.85 -10.07
N VAL A 114 25.85 0.38 -9.98
CA VAL A 114 25.65 1.43 -10.99
C VAL A 114 26.95 1.71 -11.72
N TYR A 115 26.88 1.72 -13.03
CA TYR A 115 28.00 1.96 -13.92
C TYR A 115 27.72 3.13 -14.87
N LEU A 116 28.74 3.94 -15.16
CA LEU A 116 28.72 4.89 -16.25
C LEU A 116 29.85 4.58 -17.20
N ASN A 117 29.55 4.42 -18.49
CA ASN A 117 30.54 4.17 -19.56
C ASN A 117 31.49 3.00 -19.23
N GLY A 118 30.96 1.92 -18.64
CA GLY A 118 31.70 0.72 -18.26
C GLY A 118 32.46 0.82 -16.91
N GLN A 119 32.44 1.98 -16.26
CA GLN A 119 33.10 2.18 -14.97
C GLN A 119 32.07 2.15 -13.83
N LYS A 120 32.32 1.37 -12.78
CA LYS A 120 31.50 1.34 -11.58
C LYS A 120 31.53 2.72 -10.91
N VAL A 121 30.34 3.27 -10.65
CA VAL A 121 30.13 4.56 -9.97
C VAL A 121 29.89 4.36 -8.50
N THR A 122 28.93 3.49 -8.16
CA THR A 122 28.52 3.18 -6.79
C THR A 122 27.86 1.81 -6.72
N GLU A 123 27.69 1.32 -5.53
CA GLU A 123 26.81 0.19 -5.19
C GLU A 123 25.81 0.63 -4.12
N HIS A 124 24.70 -0.08 -4.02
CA HIS A 124 23.69 0.16 -2.98
C HIS A 124 23.09 -1.14 -2.49
N HIS A 125 22.85 -1.20 -1.18
CA HIS A 125 22.24 -2.32 -0.48
C HIS A 125 20.99 -1.88 0.27
N GLY A 126 19.86 -2.56 0.01
CA GLY A 126 18.58 -2.21 0.62
C GLY A 126 17.67 -1.42 -0.32
N GLY A 127 16.55 -2.01 -0.70
CA GLY A 127 15.73 -1.48 -1.80
C GLY A 127 14.73 -0.39 -1.42
N TYR A 128 14.44 -0.19 -0.13
CA TYR A 128 13.37 0.73 0.30
C TYR A 128 13.81 2.18 0.45
N MET A 129 15.11 2.41 0.50
CA MET A 129 15.69 3.75 0.53
C MET A 129 16.33 4.12 -0.80
N GLY A 130 16.31 5.40 -1.12
CA GLY A 130 16.98 5.94 -2.28
C GLY A 130 18.48 6.18 -2.05
N PHE A 131 19.19 6.40 -3.15
CA PHE A 131 20.61 6.73 -3.13
C PHE A 131 20.99 7.62 -4.32
N VAL A 132 22.19 8.19 -4.27
CA VAL A 132 22.70 9.13 -5.27
C VAL A 132 23.98 8.62 -5.89
N ALA A 133 24.04 8.55 -7.21
CA ALA A 133 25.23 8.23 -8.00
C ALA A 133 25.85 9.50 -8.60
N ASP A 134 27.08 9.83 -8.23
CA ASP A 134 27.80 11.01 -8.74
C ASP A 134 28.51 10.72 -10.07
N LEU A 135 28.05 11.35 -11.13
CA LEU A 135 28.56 11.19 -12.49
C LEU A 135 29.50 12.33 -12.94
N THR A 136 29.69 13.36 -12.12
CA THR A 136 30.30 14.66 -12.48
C THR A 136 31.57 14.53 -13.29
N ASN A 137 32.51 13.68 -12.87
CA ASN A 137 33.83 13.54 -13.49
C ASN A 137 33.94 12.37 -14.50
N ARG A 138 32.81 11.75 -14.89
CA ARG A 138 32.76 10.51 -15.66
C ARG A 138 31.97 10.65 -16.96
N ILE A 139 31.45 11.84 -17.25
CA ILE A 139 30.64 12.14 -18.43
C ILE A 139 31.56 12.21 -19.68
N ASP A 140 31.21 11.46 -20.72
CA ASP A 140 31.73 11.68 -22.05
C ASP A 140 30.97 12.84 -22.72
N TRP A 141 31.65 13.95 -22.89
CA TRP A 141 31.07 15.18 -23.46
C TRP A 141 31.02 15.15 -25.01
N ASN A 142 31.67 14.19 -25.66
CA ASN A 142 31.76 14.09 -27.11
C ASN A 142 30.92 12.95 -27.67
N GLY A 143 30.51 12.01 -26.83
CA GLY A 143 29.79 10.79 -27.20
C GLY A 143 28.47 10.58 -26.49
N ASN A 144 27.91 9.40 -26.69
CA ASN A 144 26.79 8.89 -25.89
C ASN A 144 27.32 8.34 -24.57
N ASN A 145 26.66 8.67 -23.51
CA ASN A 145 26.89 8.04 -22.21
C ASN A 145 25.96 6.85 -22.03
N VAL A 146 26.42 5.80 -21.38
CA VAL A 146 25.67 4.60 -21.03
C VAL A 146 25.65 4.49 -19.53
N LEU A 147 24.46 4.73 -18.95
CA LEU A 147 24.17 4.40 -17.56
C LEU A 147 23.66 2.96 -17.52
N ALA A 148 24.38 2.09 -16.82
CA ALA A 148 23.99 0.69 -16.64
C ALA A 148 23.81 0.38 -15.17
N VAL A 149 22.74 -0.36 -14.83
CA VAL A 149 22.43 -0.77 -13.47
C VAL A 149 22.24 -2.28 -13.44
N ARG A 150 23.10 -2.97 -12.69
CA ARG A 150 22.97 -4.40 -12.40
C ARG A 150 22.19 -4.55 -11.11
N VAL A 151 21.05 -5.19 -11.16
CA VAL A 151 20.15 -5.39 -10.02
C VAL A 151 20.17 -6.86 -9.63
N SER A 152 20.38 -7.16 -8.35
CA SER A 152 20.27 -8.52 -7.80
C SER A 152 19.01 -8.65 -6.96
N ALA A 153 18.21 -9.66 -7.31
CA ALA A 153 17.08 -10.17 -6.55
C ALA A 153 17.45 -11.42 -5.74
N GLU A 154 18.72 -11.85 -5.79
CA GLU A 154 19.17 -13.04 -5.07
C GLU A 154 18.98 -12.85 -3.56
N PRO A 155 18.55 -13.91 -2.83
CA PRO A 155 18.39 -13.82 -1.38
C PRO A 155 19.67 -13.38 -0.68
N ASP A 156 19.58 -12.29 0.07
CA ASP A 156 20.70 -11.73 0.84
C ASP A 156 20.30 -11.53 2.31
N PRO A 157 20.70 -12.47 3.20
CA PRO A 157 20.36 -12.36 4.61
C PRO A 157 21.09 -11.23 5.34
N LEU A 158 22.04 -10.56 4.69
CA LEU A 158 22.79 -9.43 5.23
C LEU A 158 22.22 -8.07 4.83
N THR A 159 21.18 -8.04 4.00
CA THR A 159 20.48 -6.81 3.61
C THR A 159 19.02 -6.83 4.12
N PRO A 160 18.58 -5.90 4.99
CA PRO A 160 17.18 -5.84 5.43
C PRO A 160 16.19 -5.75 4.25
N PRO A 161 15.07 -6.50 4.31
CA PRO A 161 14.53 -7.27 5.43
C PRO A 161 15.25 -8.59 5.72
N GLY A 162 16.11 -9.11 4.86
CA GLY A 162 17.02 -10.24 5.05
C GLY A 162 16.37 -11.64 5.08
N LYS A 163 15.11 -11.73 5.46
CA LYS A 163 14.35 -12.99 5.46
C LYS A 163 14.12 -13.46 4.03
N PRO A 164 14.33 -14.74 3.72
CA PRO A 164 14.06 -15.28 2.38
C PRO A 164 12.63 -15.01 1.92
N GLN A 165 12.44 -14.64 0.66
CA GLN A 165 11.14 -14.29 0.09
C GLN A 165 10.07 -15.37 0.28
N ASP A 166 10.44 -16.64 0.13
CA ASP A 166 9.57 -17.81 0.32
C ASP A 166 9.09 -18.03 1.76
N LYS A 167 9.58 -17.21 2.71
CA LYS A 167 9.19 -17.23 4.13
C LYS A 167 8.66 -15.88 4.62
N MET A 168 8.54 -14.88 3.72
CA MET A 168 8.02 -13.56 4.04
C MET A 168 6.50 -13.53 4.04
N ASP A 169 5.94 -12.69 4.91
CA ASP A 169 4.50 -12.39 4.89
C ASP A 169 4.09 -11.46 3.75
N PHE A 170 5.03 -10.74 3.17
CA PHE A 170 4.81 -9.87 2.02
C PHE A 170 5.89 -10.10 0.96
N TYR A 171 5.63 -9.59 -0.24
CA TYR A 171 6.62 -9.59 -1.30
C TYR A 171 7.41 -8.28 -1.34
N TYR A 172 8.69 -8.36 -1.73
CA TYR A 172 9.46 -7.24 -2.23
C TYR A 172 9.89 -7.54 -3.67
N TYR A 173 9.39 -6.71 -4.59
CA TYR A 173 9.53 -6.92 -6.04
C TYR A 173 10.82 -6.28 -6.54
N SER A 174 11.70 -7.07 -7.14
CA SER A 174 13.00 -6.61 -7.57
C SER A 174 12.95 -5.83 -8.88
N GLY A 175 13.78 -4.79 -8.97
CA GLY A 175 13.88 -3.91 -10.13
C GLY A 175 14.13 -2.45 -9.72
N ILE A 176 14.17 -1.56 -10.70
CA ILE A 176 14.12 -0.11 -10.45
C ILE A 176 12.65 0.29 -10.33
N TYR A 177 12.09 0.17 -9.12
CA TYR A 177 10.65 0.19 -8.89
C TYR A 177 10.10 1.54 -8.41
N ARG A 178 10.95 2.57 -8.33
CA ARG A 178 10.62 3.98 -8.05
C ARG A 178 11.31 4.89 -9.06
N ASP A 179 11.08 6.18 -8.93
CA ASP A 179 11.57 7.18 -9.85
C ASP A 179 13.10 7.30 -9.91
N VAL A 180 13.59 7.67 -11.09
CA VAL A 180 14.99 8.04 -11.33
C VAL A 180 15.07 9.43 -11.93
N ARG A 181 15.93 10.27 -11.35
CA ARG A 181 16.09 11.67 -11.77
C ARG A 181 17.57 12.03 -11.88
N MET A 182 17.92 12.79 -12.91
CA MET A 182 19.24 13.42 -12.99
C MET A 182 19.14 14.84 -12.42
N VAL A 183 19.97 15.13 -11.43
CA VAL A 183 20.04 16.46 -10.79
C VAL A 183 21.34 17.12 -11.19
N ILE A 184 21.22 18.31 -11.77
CA ILE A 184 22.34 19.12 -12.25
C ILE A 184 22.35 20.42 -11.43
N THR A 185 23.45 20.68 -10.72
CA THR A 185 23.63 21.87 -9.88
C THR A 185 24.90 22.62 -10.24
N ASP A 186 25.04 23.83 -9.70
CA ASP A 186 26.35 24.46 -9.63
C ASP A 186 27.30 23.64 -8.71
N LYS A 187 28.57 23.93 -8.73
CA LYS A 187 29.57 23.37 -7.78
C LYS A 187 29.43 23.99 -6.37
N VAL A 188 28.62 25.02 -6.25
CA VAL A 188 28.15 25.57 -4.96
C VAL A 188 26.65 25.30 -4.87
N TYR A 189 26.23 24.45 -3.96
CA TYR A 189 24.88 23.90 -3.96
C TYR A 189 24.37 23.58 -2.55
N ILE A 190 23.06 23.47 -2.41
CA ILE A 190 22.38 22.89 -1.24
C ILE A 190 22.47 21.37 -1.37
N THR A 191 22.99 20.70 -0.36
CA THR A 191 23.27 19.26 -0.39
C THR A 191 22.03 18.40 -0.36
N ASP A 192 22.22 17.09 -0.55
CA ASP A 192 21.18 16.08 -0.41
C ASP A 192 21.36 15.32 0.91
N PRO A 193 20.33 15.16 1.76
CA PRO A 193 20.47 14.52 3.06
C PRO A 193 20.83 13.03 2.98
N LEU A 194 20.51 12.33 1.86
CA LEU A 194 20.88 10.93 1.68
C LEU A 194 22.34 10.74 1.24
N GLN A 195 22.94 11.79 0.66
CA GLN A 195 24.32 11.75 0.20
C GLN A 195 25.30 12.19 1.30
N GLU A 196 24.82 13.04 2.20
CA GLU A 196 25.65 13.60 3.28
C GLU A 196 25.47 12.77 4.54
N ASP A 197 26.54 12.20 5.06
CA ASP A 197 26.52 11.50 6.33
C ASP A 197 26.70 12.50 7.51
N ILE A 198 25.68 13.34 7.72
CA ILE A 198 25.65 14.35 8.77
C ILE A 198 24.46 14.12 9.70
N VAL A 199 24.76 13.79 10.96
CA VAL A 199 23.75 13.60 12.00
C VAL A 199 22.95 14.90 12.20
N ALA A 200 21.61 14.80 12.20
CA ALA A 200 20.67 15.93 12.27
C ALA A 200 20.97 17.03 11.24
N GLY A 201 21.58 16.69 10.11
CA GLY A 201 22.05 17.63 9.10
C GLY A 201 21.90 17.11 7.67
N GLY A 202 22.62 17.75 6.75
CA GLY A 202 22.52 17.48 5.32
C GLY A 202 21.23 18.01 4.71
N GLY A 203 21.29 18.54 3.49
CA GLY A 203 20.13 19.12 2.84
C GLY A 203 19.49 20.26 3.62
N GLN A 204 18.18 20.20 3.77
CA GLN A 204 17.40 21.11 4.62
C GLN A 204 16.71 20.32 5.75
N PHE A 205 16.79 20.86 6.95
CA PHE A 205 16.07 20.35 8.11
C PHE A 205 15.24 21.48 8.71
N VAL A 206 13.94 21.26 8.88
CA VAL A 206 12.99 22.23 9.40
C VAL A 206 12.44 21.75 10.73
N THR A 207 12.57 22.55 11.77
CA THR A 207 11.98 22.28 13.08
C THR A 207 11.10 23.43 13.53
N TYR A 208 10.26 23.20 14.53
CA TYR A 208 9.29 24.20 15.03
C TYR A 208 9.42 24.38 16.53
N PRO A 209 10.46 25.13 17.01
CA PRO A 209 10.73 25.30 18.44
C PRO A 209 9.63 26.05 19.20
N GLU A 210 8.84 26.85 18.51
CA GLU A 210 7.72 27.58 19.08
C GLU A 210 6.53 27.57 18.11
N VAL A 211 5.38 27.03 18.55
CA VAL A 211 4.13 27.04 17.79
C VAL A 211 2.96 27.29 18.72
N THR A 212 2.22 28.34 18.40
CA THR A 212 0.93 28.71 19.01
C THR A 212 -0.06 29.08 17.93
N LYS A 213 -1.31 29.35 18.27
CA LYS A 213 -2.31 29.89 17.31
C LYS A 213 -1.96 31.30 16.82
N ASP A 214 -1.20 32.05 17.62
CA ASP A 214 -0.85 33.43 17.30
C ASP A 214 0.48 33.56 16.54
N LYS A 215 1.43 32.71 16.80
CA LYS A 215 2.76 32.74 16.18
C LYS A 215 3.41 31.40 16.10
N ALA A 216 4.28 31.22 15.10
CA ALA A 216 5.19 30.10 15.00
C ALA A 216 6.59 30.56 14.59
N ARG A 217 7.59 29.79 14.98
CA ARG A 217 8.97 29.92 14.54
C ARG A 217 9.34 28.64 13.80
N ALA A 218 9.60 28.75 12.49
CA ALA A 218 10.21 27.69 11.72
C ALA A 218 11.71 27.91 11.70
N HIS A 219 12.46 27.00 12.29
CA HIS A 219 13.90 27.00 12.34
C HIS A 219 14.45 26.13 11.22
N LEU A 220 15.28 26.69 10.34
CA LEU A 220 15.84 26.06 9.16
C LEU A 220 17.33 25.84 9.34
N ALA A 221 17.78 24.59 9.20
CA ALA A 221 19.18 24.24 9.04
C ALA A 221 19.42 23.85 7.58
N THR A 222 20.09 24.71 6.81
CA THR A 222 20.40 24.48 5.39
C THR A 222 21.88 24.18 5.22
N HIS A 223 22.21 22.96 4.75
CA HIS A 223 23.58 22.55 4.52
C HIS A 223 24.00 22.88 3.09
N VAL A 224 25.08 23.62 2.93
CA VAL A 224 25.61 24.12 1.66
C VAL A 224 27.05 23.71 1.47
N ARG A 225 27.45 23.39 0.24
CA ARG A 225 28.79 22.89 -0.12
C ARG A 225 29.40 23.68 -1.28
N ASN A 226 30.67 23.94 -1.18
CA ASN A 226 31.51 24.56 -2.21
C ASN A 226 32.56 23.55 -2.71
N LEU A 227 32.39 23.05 -3.91
CA LEU A 227 33.34 22.17 -4.61
C LEU A 227 34.32 22.92 -5.54
N THR A 228 34.35 24.26 -5.48
CA THR A 228 35.28 25.05 -6.27
C THR A 228 36.63 25.22 -5.58
N ASP A 229 37.63 25.66 -6.28
CA ASP A 229 39.01 25.94 -5.79
C ASP A 229 39.17 27.34 -5.21
N LYS A 230 38.05 28.08 -5.03
CA LYS A 230 38.05 29.46 -4.53
C LYS A 230 37.04 29.59 -3.39
N ASP A 231 37.34 30.52 -2.49
CA ASP A 231 36.36 30.93 -1.51
C ASP A 231 35.16 31.60 -2.22
N GLN A 232 33.97 31.37 -1.69
CA GLN A 232 32.73 31.92 -2.21
C GLN A 232 32.05 32.78 -1.16
N THR A 233 31.70 34.02 -1.50
CA THR A 233 30.84 34.84 -0.64
C THR A 233 29.45 34.87 -1.28
N LEU A 234 28.45 34.46 -0.53
CA LEU A 234 27.06 34.31 -1.00
C LEU A 234 26.07 34.55 0.14
N SER A 235 24.80 34.50 -0.14
CA SER A 235 23.76 34.49 0.87
C SER A 235 22.80 33.31 0.67
N VAL A 236 22.28 32.78 1.78
CA VAL A 236 21.15 31.86 1.81
C VAL A 236 19.89 32.67 2.02
N PHE A 237 19.00 32.67 1.03
CA PHE A 237 17.73 33.40 1.08
C PHE A 237 16.58 32.40 1.11
N SER A 238 15.81 32.43 2.21
CA SER A 238 14.68 31.54 2.41
C SER A 238 13.38 32.29 2.52
N GLN A 239 12.34 31.83 1.82
CA GLN A 239 11.00 32.39 1.84
C GLN A 239 9.98 31.31 2.15
N LEU A 240 9.01 31.65 3.00
CA LEU A 240 7.84 30.83 3.26
C LEU A 240 6.63 31.47 2.57
N VAL A 241 5.99 30.68 1.69
CA VAL A 241 4.91 31.14 0.82
C VAL A 241 3.64 30.35 1.14
N ASP A 242 2.51 31.04 1.32
CA ASP A 242 1.22 30.40 1.58
C ASP A 242 0.60 29.74 0.33
N SER A 243 -0.57 29.13 0.48
CA SER A 243 -1.28 28.48 -0.63
C SER A 243 -1.82 29.48 -1.67
N ALA A 244 -1.94 30.75 -1.33
CA ALA A 244 -2.36 31.84 -2.24
C ALA A 244 -1.17 32.49 -2.99
N GLY A 245 0.06 32.09 -2.66
CA GLY A 245 1.28 32.62 -3.28
C GLY A 245 1.85 33.85 -2.58
N HIS A 246 1.37 34.21 -1.39
CA HIS A 246 1.92 35.35 -0.65
C HIS A 246 3.13 34.92 0.17
N VAL A 247 4.20 35.71 0.14
CA VAL A 247 5.34 35.55 1.04
C VAL A 247 4.92 35.97 2.43
N ILE A 248 4.96 35.05 3.41
CA ILE A 248 4.52 35.32 4.79
C ILE A 248 5.69 35.48 5.76
N ALA A 249 6.86 34.96 5.42
CA ALA A 249 8.09 35.13 6.16
C ALA A 249 9.30 34.96 5.22
N GLU A 250 10.38 35.66 5.51
CA GLU A 250 11.64 35.53 4.78
C GLU A 250 12.84 35.78 5.68
N ALA A 251 13.97 35.24 5.32
CA ALA A 251 15.25 35.44 5.97
C ALA A 251 16.38 35.36 4.95
N GLU A 252 17.39 36.24 5.10
CA GLU A 252 18.60 36.24 4.31
C GLU A 252 19.81 36.18 5.26
N THR A 253 20.73 35.26 5.02
CA THR A 253 21.92 35.05 5.85
C THR A 253 23.16 35.02 4.95
N PRO A 254 24.06 36.01 5.08
CA PRO A 254 25.32 36.01 4.35
C PRO A 254 26.24 34.90 4.87
N VAL A 255 26.94 34.22 3.96
CA VAL A 255 27.85 33.13 4.28
C VAL A 255 29.10 33.17 3.40
N THR A 256 30.23 32.93 3.99
CA THR A 256 31.47 32.64 3.28
C THR A 256 31.78 31.16 3.36
N LEU A 257 31.86 30.51 2.22
CA LEU A 257 32.29 29.12 2.11
C LEU A 257 33.74 29.09 1.58
N HIS A 258 34.64 28.50 2.34
CA HIS A 258 35.98 28.29 1.86
C HIS A 258 35.98 27.28 0.70
N LYS A 259 37.05 27.31 -0.09
CA LYS A 259 37.25 26.32 -1.14
C LYS A 259 37.18 24.91 -0.59
N GLN A 260 36.51 24.00 -1.31
CA GLN A 260 36.39 22.58 -0.97
C GLN A 260 35.86 22.38 0.48
N SER A 261 34.89 23.18 0.89
CA SER A 261 34.30 23.09 2.24
C SER A 261 32.77 23.12 2.19
N ASP A 262 32.18 22.85 3.31
CA ASP A 262 30.74 22.94 3.52
C ASP A 262 30.40 23.65 4.83
N ARG A 263 29.13 23.98 5.00
CA ARG A 263 28.63 24.65 6.19
C ARG A 263 27.10 24.53 6.31
N THR A 264 26.61 24.34 7.53
CA THR A 264 25.20 24.54 7.84
C THR A 264 24.92 26.00 8.16
N VAL A 265 23.88 26.56 7.53
CA VAL A 265 23.40 27.92 7.76
C VAL A 265 22.04 27.84 8.44
N GLU A 266 21.98 28.46 9.63
CA GLU A 266 20.78 28.50 10.47
C GLU A 266 19.97 29.76 10.20
N GLN A 267 18.64 29.62 10.10
CA GLN A 267 17.69 30.73 9.88
C GLN A 267 16.42 30.51 10.68
N ASP A 268 15.83 31.59 11.17
CA ASP A 268 14.51 31.58 11.79
C ASP A 268 13.49 32.35 10.91
N LEU A 269 12.39 31.68 10.57
CA LEU A 269 11.24 32.30 9.90
C LEU A 269 10.09 32.41 10.90
N PHE A 270 9.65 33.65 11.15
CA PHE A 270 8.56 33.95 12.08
C PHE A 270 7.25 34.12 11.33
N VAL A 271 6.25 33.33 11.71
CA VAL A 271 4.92 33.34 11.09
C VAL A 271 3.90 33.80 12.10
N ASN A 272 3.19 34.91 11.79
CA ASN A 272 2.07 35.39 12.58
C ASN A 272 0.78 34.68 12.16
N GLN A 273 -0.05 34.27 13.12
CA GLN A 273 -1.32 33.57 12.91
C GLN A 273 -1.16 32.40 11.90
N PRO A 274 -0.28 31.41 12.19
CA PRO A 274 0.01 30.33 11.26
C PRO A 274 -1.23 29.49 10.98
N ALA A 275 -1.45 29.13 9.72
CA ALA A 275 -2.38 28.09 9.34
C ALA A 275 -1.73 26.73 9.66
N LEU A 276 -2.09 26.14 10.79
CA LEU A 276 -1.50 24.90 11.26
C LEU A 276 -1.93 23.71 10.40
N TRP A 277 -1.02 22.78 10.20
CA TRP A 277 -1.32 21.52 9.53
C TRP A 277 -2.04 20.56 10.49
N HIS A 278 -3.13 19.96 10.01
CA HIS A 278 -3.92 18.99 10.76
C HIS A 278 -4.57 17.98 9.79
N PRO A 279 -4.84 16.72 10.15
CA PRO A 279 -5.46 15.73 9.25
C PRO A 279 -6.78 16.15 8.58
N TYR A 280 -7.52 17.05 9.19
CA TYR A 280 -8.78 17.56 8.63
C TYR A 280 -8.64 18.93 7.96
N THR A 281 -7.54 19.65 8.20
CA THR A 281 -7.17 20.90 7.57
C THR A 281 -5.68 20.90 7.23
N PRO A 282 -5.27 20.17 6.17
CA PRO A 282 -3.86 19.94 5.87
C PRO A 282 -3.20 21.15 5.19
N ASN A 283 -3.04 22.24 5.96
CA ASN A 283 -2.45 23.47 5.48
C ASN A 283 -0.95 23.30 5.25
N LEU A 284 -0.51 23.58 4.04
CA LEU A 284 0.88 23.48 3.62
C LEU A 284 1.41 24.83 3.14
N TYR A 285 2.63 25.12 3.52
CA TYR A 285 3.42 26.21 3.01
C TYR A 285 4.45 25.70 2.00
N THR A 286 4.87 26.58 1.11
CA THR A 286 6.02 26.34 0.23
C THR A 286 7.24 27.03 0.82
N LEU A 287 8.21 26.25 1.25
CA LEU A 287 9.54 26.74 1.61
C LEU A 287 10.38 26.76 0.34
N ARG A 288 10.84 27.96 -0.03
CA ARG A 288 11.77 28.21 -1.13
C ARG A 288 13.09 28.69 -0.55
N THR A 289 14.18 28.04 -0.88
CA THR A 289 15.53 28.44 -0.43
C THR A 289 16.46 28.55 -1.62
N GLN A 290 17.13 29.70 -1.72
CA GLN A 290 18.07 30.04 -2.79
C GLN A 290 19.46 30.30 -2.23
N LEU A 291 20.46 29.86 -2.97
CA LEU A 291 21.85 30.31 -2.82
C LEU A 291 22.10 31.45 -3.82
N LEU A 292 22.41 32.62 -3.29
CA LEU A 292 22.61 33.84 -4.07
C LEU A 292 24.10 34.23 -4.05
N SER A 293 24.68 34.47 -5.22
CA SER A 293 25.99 35.13 -5.36
C SER A 293 25.78 36.41 -6.13
N GLU A 294 25.89 37.54 -5.44
CA GLU A 294 25.44 38.86 -5.94
C GLU A 294 23.95 38.73 -6.36
N ASP A 295 23.60 38.99 -7.61
CA ASP A 295 22.24 38.90 -8.14
C ASP A 295 21.95 37.56 -8.84
N LYS A 296 22.87 36.57 -8.79
CA LYS A 296 22.73 35.31 -9.48
C LYS A 296 22.29 34.20 -8.53
N VAL A 297 21.22 33.48 -8.88
CA VAL A 297 20.84 32.24 -8.23
C VAL A 297 21.78 31.12 -8.65
N LEU A 298 22.57 30.59 -7.72
CA LEU A 298 23.46 29.45 -7.93
C LEU A 298 22.72 28.12 -7.79
N ASP A 299 21.82 28.05 -6.81
CA ASP A 299 21.01 26.87 -6.53
C ASP A 299 19.68 27.28 -5.88
N GLU A 300 18.66 26.47 -6.09
CA GLU A 300 17.35 26.66 -5.48
C GLU A 300 16.71 25.33 -5.15
N THR A 301 16.12 25.25 -3.95
CA THR A 301 15.26 24.13 -3.53
C THR A 301 13.88 24.64 -3.16
N THR A 302 12.86 23.85 -3.47
CA THR A 302 11.47 24.11 -3.11
C THR A 302 10.88 22.87 -2.46
N ARG A 303 10.19 23.06 -1.32
CA ARG A 303 9.63 21.99 -0.53
C ARG A 303 8.30 22.40 0.08
N LYS A 304 7.35 21.47 0.21
CA LYS A 304 6.15 21.68 1.04
C LYS A 304 6.48 21.36 2.50
N ILE A 305 6.02 22.21 3.41
CA ILE A 305 6.13 22.01 4.85
C ILE A 305 4.79 22.32 5.54
N GLY A 306 4.53 21.70 6.69
CA GLY A 306 3.35 21.98 7.50
C GLY A 306 3.74 22.30 8.94
N ILE A 307 3.30 23.45 9.43
CA ILE A 307 3.58 23.88 10.82
C ILE A 307 2.62 23.16 11.76
N ARG A 308 3.14 22.40 12.69
CA ARG A 308 2.36 21.65 13.68
C ARG A 308 3.14 21.40 14.96
N THR A 309 2.41 21.01 16.02
CA THR A 309 2.97 20.36 17.20
C THR A 309 2.31 19.01 17.40
N ILE A 310 3.05 18.05 17.96
CA ILE A 310 2.51 16.77 18.43
C ILE A 310 2.92 16.56 19.89
N ARG A 311 2.04 15.92 20.65
CA ARG A 311 2.30 15.46 22.01
C ARG A 311 1.64 14.11 22.20
N TYR A 312 2.39 13.17 22.72
CA TYR A 312 1.89 11.84 23.02
C TYR A 312 2.25 11.46 24.46
N THR A 313 1.24 11.30 25.30
CA THR A 313 1.43 10.96 26.72
C THR A 313 0.72 9.68 27.09
N ALA A 314 1.21 9.02 28.13
CA ALA A 314 0.62 7.79 28.64
C ALA A 314 -0.77 8.04 29.26
N GLU A 315 -1.00 9.24 29.84
CA GLU A 315 -2.21 9.57 30.58
C GLU A 315 -3.34 10.06 29.68
N GLU A 316 -3.00 10.76 28.58
CA GLU A 316 -3.99 11.48 27.78
C GLU A 316 -4.09 10.99 26.34
N GLY A 317 -3.10 10.20 25.84
CA GLY A 317 -3.04 9.75 24.45
C GLY A 317 -2.38 10.77 23.52
N PHE A 318 -2.78 10.79 22.25
CA PHE A 318 -2.16 11.58 21.18
C PHE A 318 -2.87 12.92 20.97
N PHE A 319 -2.07 13.98 20.82
CA PHE A 319 -2.52 15.35 20.54
C PHE A 319 -1.79 15.93 19.35
N ILE A 320 -2.50 16.69 18.53
CA ILE A 320 -1.95 17.53 17.48
C ILE A 320 -2.44 18.98 17.68
N ASN A 321 -1.53 19.94 17.65
CA ASN A 321 -1.82 21.37 17.86
C ASN A 321 -2.60 21.65 19.17
N GLY A 322 -2.38 20.82 20.19
CA GLY A 322 -3.08 20.92 21.47
C GLY A 322 -4.48 20.30 21.49
N GLU A 323 -4.95 19.76 20.38
CA GLU A 323 -6.24 19.07 20.27
C GLU A 323 -6.04 17.55 20.34
N LYS A 324 -6.84 16.88 21.18
CA LYS A 324 -6.80 15.42 21.28
C LYS A 324 -7.29 14.79 19.97
N LEU A 325 -6.49 13.89 19.41
CA LEU A 325 -6.84 13.15 18.21
C LEU A 325 -6.63 11.65 18.44
N TYR A 326 -7.59 10.86 18.01
CA TYR A 326 -7.48 9.42 17.99
C TYR A 326 -7.12 8.94 16.58
N MET A 327 -6.00 8.22 16.44
CA MET A 327 -5.57 7.67 15.17
C MET A 327 -6.42 6.45 14.78
N ARG A 328 -7.24 6.60 13.75
CA ARG A 328 -7.98 5.51 13.11
C ARG A 328 -7.26 5.15 11.83
N GLY A 329 -6.41 4.15 11.94
CA GLY A 329 -5.46 3.81 10.89
C GLY A 329 -5.73 2.48 10.21
N ALA A 330 -4.99 2.28 9.14
CA ALA A 330 -4.87 1.01 8.44
C ALA A 330 -3.40 0.71 8.14
N ASN A 331 -3.03 -0.57 8.12
CA ASN A 331 -1.74 -1.03 7.59
C ASN A 331 -1.82 -1.11 6.08
N ARG A 332 -0.80 -0.63 5.37
CA ARG A 332 -0.78 -0.60 3.91
C ARG A 332 0.41 -1.35 3.35
N HIS A 333 0.15 -2.29 2.45
CA HIS A 333 1.15 -2.79 1.50
C HIS A 333 1.07 -2.02 0.17
N GLN A 334 2.24 -1.69 -0.41
CA GLN A 334 2.32 -0.83 -1.61
C GLN A 334 2.01 -1.57 -2.92
N ALA A 335 2.06 -2.90 -2.93
CA ALA A 335 1.92 -3.70 -4.13
C ALA A 335 0.51 -3.66 -4.76
N PHE A 336 0.48 -3.78 -6.08
CA PHE A 336 -0.73 -3.98 -6.90
C PHE A 336 -0.61 -5.25 -7.72
N ALA A 337 -1.73 -5.86 -8.10
CA ALA A 337 -1.69 -6.93 -9.09
C ALA A 337 -1.04 -6.44 -10.39
N ASN A 338 -0.36 -7.34 -11.08
CA ASN A 338 0.26 -7.16 -12.38
C ASN A 338 1.52 -6.28 -12.42
N VAL A 339 1.68 -5.31 -11.52
CA VAL A 339 2.83 -4.40 -11.49
C VAL A 339 3.65 -4.50 -10.19
N GLY A 340 3.18 -5.28 -9.20
CA GLY A 340 3.86 -5.37 -7.90
C GLY A 340 4.07 -4.01 -7.26
N ASP A 341 5.30 -3.73 -6.83
CA ASP A 341 5.68 -2.45 -6.20
C ASP A 341 5.93 -1.31 -7.21
N ALA A 342 5.93 -1.59 -8.53
CA ALA A 342 6.20 -0.59 -9.57
C ALA A 342 4.97 0.31 -9.83
N ALA A 343 4.46 0.95 -8.79
CA ALA A 343 3.32 1.86 -8.84
C ALA A 343 3.77 3.29 -9.21
N SER A 344 3.07 3.94 -10.15
CA SER A 344 3.34 5.34 -10.48
C SER A 344 2.94 6.29 -9.33
N ASN A 345 3.50 7.51 -9.35
CA ASN A 345 3.20 8.53 -8.33
C ASN A 345 1.70 8.79 -8.18
N SER A 346 0.94 8.80 -9.27
CA SER A 346 -0.50 9.01 -9.22
C SER A 346 -1.25 7.85 -8.54
N MET A 347 -0.72 6.62 -8.60
CA MET A 347 -1.28 5.47 -7.89
C MET A 347 -1.06 5.61 -6.38
N GLN A 348 0.11 6.09 -5.96
CA GLN A 348 0.40 6.40 -4.56
C GLN A 348 -0.58 7.45 -4.01
N VAL A 349 -0.85 8.50 -4.78
CA VAL A 349 -1.82 9.54 -4.42
C VAL A 349 -3.24 8.98 -4.30
N ARG A 350 -3.66 8.08 -5.21
CA ARG A 350 -4.99 7.44 -5.16
C ARG A 350 -5.18 6.61 -3.90
N ASP A 351 -4.17 5.87 -3.46
CA ASP A 351 -4.25 5.12 -2.20
C ASP A 351 -4.54 6.03 -1.00
N VAL A 352 -3.91 7.21 -0.94
CA VAL A 352 -4.17 8.20 0.13
C VAL A 352 -5.59 8.75 0.05
N ILE A 353 -6.06 9.08 -1.15
CA ILE A 353 -7.44 9.54 -1.37
C ILE A 353 -8.45 8.47 -0.92
N ASP A 354 -8.22 7.21 -1.28
CA ASP A 354 -9.09 6.10 -0.92
C ASP A 354 -9.07 5.81 0.59
N LEU A 355 -7.91 5.87 1.24
CA LEU A 355 -7.79 5.79 2.70
C LEU A 355 -8.60 6.90 3.38
N LYS A 356 -8.46 8.14 2.93
CA LYS A 356 -9.24 9.27 3.48
C LYS A 356 -10.75 9.07 3.28
N ARG A 357 -11.18 8.65 2.10
CA ARG A 357 -12.59 8.31 1.83
C ARG A 357 -13.09 7.16 2.68
N GLY A 358 -12.23 6.16 2.93
CA GLY A 358 -12.51 5.03 3.81
C GLY A 358 -12.68 5.40 5.30
N GLY A 359 -12.45 6.68 5.67
CA GLY A 359 -12.63 7.18 7.03
C GLY A 359 -11.38 7.12 7.90
N TYR A 360 -10.23 6.80 7.30
CA TYR A 360 -8.96 6.78 8.01
C TYR A 360 -8.36 8.18 8.14
N ASN A 361 -7.71 8.43 9.27
CA ASN A 361 -6.90 9.64 9.48
C ASN A 361 -5.41 9.31 9.70
N ALA A 362 -5.07 8.02 9.70
CA ALA A 362 -3.71 7.53 9.87
C ALA A 362 -3.45 6.30 8.98
N VAL A 363 -2.17 6.04 8.69
CA VAL A 363 -1.67 4.85 8.02
C VAL A 363 -0.38 4.40 8.67
N ARG A 364 -0.19 3.08 8.78
CA ARG A 364 1.09 2.48 9.13
C ARG A 364 1.70 1.90 7.86
N ALA A 365 2.91 2.32 7.55
CA ALA A 365 3.68 1.90 6.39
C ALA A 365 4.29 0.51 6.63
N ALA A 366 3.45 -0.50 6.68
CA ALA A 366 3.86 -1.86 7.03
C ALA A 366 4.49 -2.57 5.82
N HIS A 367 5.69 -3.12 5.94
CA HIS A 367 6.66 -3.01 7.04
C HIS A 367 7.97 -2.46 6.49
N TYR A 368 7.94 -1.27 5.90
CA TYR A 368 9.07 -0.65 5.17
C TYR A 368 8.80 0.81 4.83
N PRO A 369 9.85 1.63 4.59
CA PRO A 369 9.70 3.00 4.14
C PRO A 369 8.95 3.11 2.80
N ASN A 370 7.89 3.93 2.78
CA ASN A 370 7.05 4.08 1.60
C ASN A 370 7.67 5.03 0.57
N ASP A 371 7.03 5.09 -0.59
CA ASP A 371 7.38 5.96 -1.71
C ASP A 371 7.27 7.44 -1.31
N PRO A 372 8.21 8.32 -1.71
CA PRO A 372 8.12 9.75 -1.43
C PRO A 372 6.80 10.39 -1.88
N ALA A 373 6.26 10.00 -3.05
CA ALA A 373 4.98 10.51 -3.53
C ALA A 373 3.79 10.11 -2.63
N PHE A 374 3.88 8.97 -1.94
CA PHE A 374 2.87 8.58 -0.94
C PHE A 374 2.90 9.53 0.26
N LEU A 375 4.08 9.85 0.78
CA LEU A 375 4.23 10.79 1.92
C LEU A 375 3.80 12.21 1.55
N GLU A 376 4.19 12.70 0.37
CA GLU A 376 3.71 13.99 -0.15
C GLU A 376 2.18 14.04 -0.27
N ALA A 377 1.56 12.93 -0.68
CA ALA A 377 0.11 12.83 -0.71
C ALA A 377 -0.49 12.81 0.71
N CYS A 378 0.14 12.12 1.68
CA CYS A 378 -0.27 12.15 3.08
C CYS A 378 -0.22 13.57 3.66
N ASP A 379 0.81 14.33 3.35
CA ASP A 379 0.90 15.76 3.73
C ASP A 379 -0.24 16.58 3.14
N ARG A 380 -0.51 16.37 1.85
CA ARG A 380 -1.49 17.13 1.08
C ARG A 380 -2.94 16.83 1.48
N TYR A 381 -3.27 15.58 1.76
CA TYR A 381 -4.64 15.15 2.05
C TYR A 381 -4.91 14.97 3.54
N GLY A 382 -3.88 15.09 4.38
CA GLY A 382 -4.00 15.01 5.83
C GLY A 382 -4.15 13.60 6.35
N LEU A 383 -3.19 12.73 6.06
CA LEU A 383 -3.13 11.38 6.60
C LEU A 383 -1.89 11.24 7.48
N LEU A 384 -2.06 10.94 8.77
CA LEU A 384 -0.92 10.70 9.68
C LEU A 384 -0.19 9.42 9.28
N VAL A 385 1.12 9.39 9.43
CA VAL A 385 1.96 8.27 9.04
C VAL A 385 2.78 7.75 10.22
N VAL A 386 2.76 6.43 10.41
CA VAL A 386 3.75 5.66 11.16
C VAL A 386 4.71 5.06 10.14
N GLU A 387 5.92 5.59 10.05
CA GLU A 387 6.95 5.13 9.11
C GLU A 387 7.76 4.00 9.74
N CYS A 388 8.03 2.93 8.98
CA CYS A 388 8.64 1.70 9.51
C CYS A 388 9.98 1.38 8.85
N ILE A 389 10.97 0.90 9.60
CA ILE A 389 12.15 0.26 9.03
C ILE A 389 11.79 -1.12 8.43
N PRO A 390 12.50 -1.60 7.38
CA PRO A 390 12.14 -2.85 6.73
C PRO A 390 12.49 -4.08 7.59
N GLY A 391 11.51 -4.93 7.88
CA GLY A 391 11.72 -6.19 8.60
C GLY A 391 10.43 -6.84 9.10
N TRP A 392 10.44 -8.19 9.14
CA TRP A 392 9.35 -8.98 9.69
C TRP A 392 9.84 -10.36 10.11
N GLN A 393 9.68 -10.69 11.41
CA GLN A 393 10.04 -11.99 12.03
C GLN A 393 11.43 -12.48 11.62
N PHE A 394 12.40 -11.58 11.55
CA PHE A 394 13.77 -11.90 11.20
C PHE A 394 14.75 -10.93 11.85
N TYR A 395 15.85 -11.48 12.36
CA TYR A 395 17.00 -10.74 12.85
C TYR A 395 18.26 -11.53 12.51
N ASN A 396 19.28 -10.89 11.99
CA ASN A 396 20.58 -11.46 11.74
C ASN A 396 21.63 -10.76 12.68
N PRO A 397 22.35 -11.52 13.53
CA PRO A 397 23.35 -10.93 14.41
C PRO A 397 24.66 -10.52 13.73
N ASP A 398 24.78 -10.73 12.42
CA ASP A 398 25.94 -10.29 11.65
C ASP A 398 26.04 -8.76 11.65
N SER A 399 27.27 -8.25 11.87
CA SER A 399 27.53 -6.81 11.95
C SER A 399 27.16 -6.05 10.67
N ILE A 400 27.25 -6.70 9.49
CA ILE A 400 26.87 -6.09 8.20
C ILE A 400 25.36 -5.85 8.15
N PHE A 401 24.55 -6.82 8.61
CA PHE A 401 23.09 -6.65 8.68
C PHE A 401 22.71 -5.51 9.63
N ILE A 402 23.33 -5.48 10.82
CA ILE A 402 23.08 -4.48 11.85
C ILE A 402 23.44 -3.08 11.36
N GLU A 403 24.60 -2.92 10.73
CA GLU A 403 25.05 -1.62 10.19
C GLU A 403 24.14 -1.13 9.05
N ARG A 404 23.75 -2.02 8.12
CA ARG A 404 22.79 -1.70 7.08
C ARG A 404 21.42 -1.32 7.63
N LEU A 405 20.98 -1.98 8.71
CA LEU A 405 19.72 -1.64 9.38
C LEU A 405 19.77 -0.24 10.00
N TYR A 406 20.88 0.10 10.67
CA TYR A 406 21.09 1.44 11.22
C TYR A 406 21.15 2.50 10.13
N GLU A 407 21.83 2.21 9.03
CA GLU A 407 21.91 3.13 7.90
C GLU A 407 20.53 3.38 7.27
N ILE A 408 19.73 2.35 7.10
CA ILE A 408 18.33 2.50 6.62
C ILE A 408 17.52 3.37 7.60
N GLY A 409 17.69 3.18 8.91
CA GLY A 409 17.02 4.01 9.93
C GLY A 409 17.42 5.48 9.83
N ARG A 410 18.73 5.79 9.68
CA ARG A 410 19.23 7.16 9.47
C ARG A 410 18.65 7.77 8.21
N GLN A 411 18.72 7.05 7.09
CA GLN A 411 18.26 7.53 5.79
C GLN A 411 16.75 7.77 5.77
N MET A 412 15.95 6.90 6.40
CA MET A 412 14.51 7.08 6.55
C MET A 412 14.20 8.40 7.26
N ILE A 413 14.81 8.64 8.41
CA ILE A 413 14.60 9.87 9.16
C ILE A 413 15.07 11.10 8.36
N ARG A 414 16.26 11.08 7.77
CA ARG A 414 16.82 12.19 6.99
C ARG A 414 15.96 12.54 5.78
N ARG A 415 15.43 11.54 5.06
CA ARG A 415 14.56 11.72 3.90
C ARG A 415 13.23 12.36 4.29
N ASP A 416 12.61 11.84 5.38
CA ASP A 416 11.19 12.05 5.66
C ASP A 416 10.93 13.03 6.80
N ARG A 417 11.96 13.51 7.52
CA ARG A 417 11.84 14.37 8.71
C ARG A 417 11.12 15.70 8.51
N ASN A 418 10.94 16.15 7.28
CA ASN A 418 10.23 17.41 6.99
C ASN A 418 8.75 17.20 6.62
N HIS A 419 8.26 15.95 6.54
CA HIS A 419 6.86 15.65 6.29
C HIS A 419 6.00 15.89 7.54
N PRO A 420 5.04 16.82 7.53
CA PRO A 420 4.18 17.04 8.69
C PRO A 420 3.27 15.84 9.00
N SER A 421 3.02 14.97 8.02
CA SER A 421 2.21 13.76 8.18
C SER A 421 2.90 12.68 9.01
N VAL A 422 4.24 12.58 8.98
CA VAL A 422 4.98 11.57 9.77
C VAL A 422 4.98 11.97 11.23
N VAL A 423 4.40 11.13 12.09
CA VAL A 423 4.22 11.40 13.52
C VAL A 423 4.88 10.36 14.42
N LEU A 424 5.14 9.17 13.91
CA LEU A 424 5.82 8.08 14.62
C LEU A 424 6.82 7.42 13.68
N TRP A 425 7.97 7.06 14.23
CA TRP A 425 9.04 6.33 13.56
C TRP A 425 9.14 4.95 14.18
N GLU A 426 8.62 3.93 13.51
CA GLU A 426 8.74 2.56 13.97
C GLU A 426 10.14 2.03 13.63
N THR A 427 11.06 2.25 14.56
CA THR A 427 12.46 1.83 14.46
C THR A 427 12.67 0.46 15.12
N ALA A 428 11.65 -0.40 15.03
CA ALA A 428 11.65 -1.76 15.53
C ALA A 428 11.42 -2.75 14.38
N LEU A 429 12.08 -3.89 14.39
CA LEU A 429 11.80 -4.99 13.47
C LEU A 429 10.49 -5.66 13.87
N ASN A 430 9.48 -5.58 13.00
CA ASN A 430 8.14 -6.10 13.30
C ASN A 430 8.18 -7.59 13.69
N GLU A 431 7.53 -7.94 14.81
CA GLU A 431 7.41 -9.32 15.34
C GLU A 431 8.73 -10.10 15.44
N SER A 432 9.83 -9.41 15.63
CA SER A 432 11.16 -10.01 15.64
C SER A 432 11.73 -10.08 17.04
N ARG A 433 12.50 -11.13 17.30
CA ARG A 433 13.29 -11.25 18.52
C ARG A 433 14.71 -10.80 18.25
N TYR A 434 15.12 -9.70 18.84
CA TYR A 434 16.45 -9.11 18.73
C TYR A 434 16.95 -8.67 20.11
N PRO A 435 18.27 -8.45 20.32
CA PRO A 435 18.81 -8.08 21.62
C PRO A 435 18.42 -6.65 22.01
N VAL A 436 18.34 -6.41 23.32
CA VAL A 436 18.06 -5.08 23.91
C VAL A 436 19.08 -4.03 23.45
N SER A 437 20.33 -4.42 23.21
CA SER A 437 21.35 -3.53 22.66
C SER A 437 20.95 -2.94 21.30
N LEU A 438 20.32 -3.72 20.42
CA LEU A 438 19.83 -3.20 19.13
C LEU A 438 18.72 -2.15 19.33
N ALA A 439 17.75 -2.43 20.21
CA ALA A 439 16.70 -1.46 20.54
C ALA A 439 17.26 -0.15 21.08
N LYS A 440 18.25 -0.25 21.98
CA LYS A 440 18.94 0.90 22.57
C LYS A 440 19.66 1.73 21.49
N GLU A 441 20.49 1.10 20.68
CA GLU A 441 21.33 1.79 19.71
C GLU A 441 20.48 2.47 18.63
N ILE A 442 19.42 1.81 18.13
CA ILE A 442 18.55 2.41 17.11
C ILE A 442 17.67 3.53 17.67
N PHE A 443 17.31 3.46 18.97
CA PHE A 443 16.62 4.55 19.67
C PHE A 443 17.54 5.77 19.81
N GLU A 444 18.76 5.59 20.31
CA GLU A 444 19.75 6.66 20.47
C GLU A 444 20.09 7.30 19.11
N LEU A 445 20.26 6.49 18.07
CA LEU A 445 20.48 6.94 16.70
C LEU A 445 19.30 7.78 16.19
N SER A 446 18.09 7.31 16.41
CA SER A 446 16.88 8.00 15.92
C SER A 446 16.74 9.38 16.54
N HIS A 447 16.91 9.49 17.85
CA HIS A 447 16.87 10.77 18.56
C HIS A 447 18.04 11.68 18.22
N ALA A 448 19.22 11.12 17.88
CA ALA A 448 20.33 11.90 17.39
C ALA A 448 20.05 12.52 16.02
N GLU A 449 19.41 11.78 15.11
CA GLU A 449 19.04 12.25 13.75
C GLU A 449 17.90 13.28 13.76
N TYR A 450 17.05 13.27 14.78
CA TYR A 450 15.96 14.24 14.95
C TYR A 450 15.95 14.76 16.40
N PRO A 451 16.86 15.67 16.77
CA PRO A 451 16.87 16.23 18.12
C PRO A 451 15.67 17.14 18.37
N GLY A 452 15.05 17.01 19.55
CA GLY A 452 13.91 17.80 19.99
C GLY A 452 12.70 16.97 20.40
N ASP A 453 11.63 17.65 20.82
CA ASP A 453 10.46 17.04 21.44
C ASP A 453 9.40 16.51 20.44
N GLN A 454 9.67 16.60 19.15
CA GLN A 454 8.70 16.23 18.10
C GLN A 454 9.01 14.89 17.44
N MET A 455 10.02 14.17 17.92
CA MET A 455 10.34 12.83 17.48
C MET A 455 9.79 11.81 18.47
N TYR A 456 9.03 10.86 17.95
CA TYR A 456 8.54 9.72 18.73
C TYR A 456 8.92 8.43 18.03
N THR A 457 9.68 7.58 18.73
CA THR A 457 9.98 6.23 18.27
C THR A 457 8.93 5.25 18.77
N ALA A 458 8.51 4.32 17.93
CA ALA A 458 7.54 3.30 18.26
C ALA A 458 8.14 1.89 18.17
N GLY A 459 7.77 1.02 19.08
CA GLY A 459 8.21 -0.36 19.07
C GLY A 459 7.46 -1.25 20.05
N ASP A 460 7.74 -2.55 19.99
CA ASP A 460 7.23 -3.52 20.95
C ASP A 460 8.39 -4.18 21.73
N TYR A 461 8.02 -4.82 22.83
CA TYR A 461 8.96 -5.62 23.61
C TYR A 461 8.78 -7.12 23.36
N PHE A 462 8.57 -7.54 22.13
CA PHE A 462 8.29 -8.91 21.78
C PHE A 462 9.35 -9.90 22.37
N GLY A 463 9.05 -10.34 23.58
CA GLY A 463 9.91 -11.23 24.37
C GLY A 463 10.83 -10.57 25.42
N HIS A 464 10.92 -9.21 25.51
CA HIS A 464 11.84 -8.54 26.44
C HIS A 464 11.25 -7.26 27.03
N ALA A 465 10.84 -7.29 28.30
CA ALA A 465 10.38 -6.09 29.04
C ALA A 465 11.47 -5.02 29.16
N GLU A 466 12.75 -5.42 29.11
CA GLU A 466 13.90 -4.51 29.18
C GLU A 466 14.03 -3.56 27.99
N MET A 467 13.28 -3.79 26.89
CA MET A 467 13.23 -2.87 25.74
C MET A 467 12.38 -1.61 26.02
N GLU A 468 11.52 -1.63 27.05
CA GLU A 468 10.63 -0.51 27.35
C GLU A 468 11.32 0.86 27.42
N PRO A 469 12.51 1.04 28.00
CA PRO A 469 13.17 2.35 28.05
C PRO A 469 13.55 2.92 26.68
N TYR A 470 13.62 2.07 25.65
CA TYR A 470 14.17 2.40 24.33
C TYR A 470 13.12 2.62 23.25
N TYR A 471 11.88 2.93 23.64
CA TYR A 471 10.82 3.43 22.76
C TYR A 471 10.01 4.49 23.49
N ASP A 472 9.61 5.55 22.77
CA ASP A 472 8.72 6.59 23.31
C ASP A 472 7.28 6.09 23.38
N VAL A 473 6.87 5.31 22.40
CA VAL A 473 5.52 4.79 22.24
C VAL A 473 5.56 3.27 22.08
N PHE A 474 4.71 2.58 22.81
CA PHE A 474 4.55 1.14 22.66
C PHE A 474 3.37 0.80 21.78
N TYR A 475 3.50 -0.28 21.02
CA TYR A 475 2.36 -0.97 20.50
C TYR A 475 2.29 -2.39 21.09
N LYS A 476 1.13 -2.74 21.58
CA LYS A 476 0.85 -4.07 22.11
C LYS A 476 -0.38 -4.62 21.43
N GLN A 477 -0.31 -5.87 20.99
CA GLN A 477 -1.51 -6.65 20.84
C GLN A 477 -2.09 -6.88 22.23
N VAL A 478 -3.26 -6.33 22.52
CA VAL A 478 -3.93 -6.55 23.80
C VAL A 478 -4.56 -7.94 23.73
N SER A 479 -3.85 -8.96 24.19
CA SER A 479 -4.21 -10.36 23.99
C SER A 479 -5.17 -10.96 25.02
N LYS A 480 -5.57 -10.23 26.06
CA LYS A 480 -6.57 -10.73 27.04
C LYS A 480 -7.36 -9.56 27.63
N PHE A 481 -8.64 -9.49 27.31
CA PHE A 481 -9.60 -8.69 28.04
C PHE A 481 -10.28 -9.56 29.10
N PRO A 482 -10.64 -8.98 30.27
CA PRO A 482 -11.38 -9.67 31.30
C PRO A 482 -12.79 -10.03 30.84
N LYS A 483 -13.27 -11.13 31.34
CA LYS A 483 -14.50 -11.79 30.89
C LYS A 483 -15.82 -11.14 31.35
N ASP A 484 -15.82 -10.20 32.25
CA ASP A 484 -17.05 -9.71 32.88
C ASP A 484 -17.08 -8.18 32.93
N GLY A 485 -17.83 -7.59 32.03
CA GLY A 485 -18.65 -6.37 32.16
C GLY A 485 -18.07 -5.05 32.67
N ASP A 486 -16.88 -5.02 33.24
CA ASP A 486 -16.27 -3.83 33.83
C ASP A 486 -15.05 -3.40 32.98
N VAL A 487 -15.31 -2.48 32.08
CA VAL A 487 -14.42 -2.09 30.96
C VAL A 487 -13.12 -1.41 31.42
N MET A 488 -13.03 -0.90 32.62
CA MET A 488 -11.91 -0.09 33.11
C MET A 488 -11.12 -0.68 34.28
N SER A 489 -11.68 -1.66 35.01
CA SER A 489 -11.04 -2.19 36.21
C SER A 489 -10.17 -3.43 35.98
N ASN A 490 -10.09 -3.91 34.75
CA ASN A 490 -9.59 -5.24 34.46
C ASN A 490 -8.35 -5.29 33.54
N TYR A 491 -7.62 -4.20 33.38
CA TYR A 491 -6.21 -4.37 33.05
C TYR A 491 -5.54 -5.12 34.21
N PRO A 492 -4.74 -6.17 33.96
CA PRO A 492 -3.98 -6.78 35.04
C PRO A 492 -3.30 -5.69 35.88
N GLU A 493 -3.30 -5.83 37.20
CA GLU A 493 -2.71 -4.81 38.11
C GLU A 493 -1.25 -4.47 37.80
N ASP A 494 -0.59 -5.35 37.05
CA ASP A 494 0.76 -5.24 36.49
C ASP A 494 0.81 -4.50 35.14
N PHE A 495 -0.32 -4.11 34.52
CA PHE A 495 -0.37 -3.30 33.31
C PHE A 495 -0.41 -1.80 33.66
N ILE A 496 0.63 -1.33 34.32
CA ILE A 496 0.85 0.10 34.51
C ILE A 496 1.18 0.67 33.14
N VAL A 497 0.31 1.55 32.63
CA VAL A 497 0.57 2.30 31.40
C VAL A 497 1.64 3.34 31.69
N VAL A 498 2.89 2.95 31.51
CA VAL A 498 4.06 3.81 31.76
C VAL A 498 4.40 4.64 30.52
N LYS A 499 3.98 4.18 29.34
CA LYS A 499 4.25 4.78 28.03
C LYS A 499 2.97 4.98 27.23
N PRO A 500 2.93 5.95 26.31
CA PRO A 500 1.85 6.04 25.31
C PRO A 500 1.69 4.75 24.53
N LEU A 501 0.44 4.42 24.17
CA LEU A 501 0.10 3.16 23.51
C LEU A 501 -0.70 3.36 22.22
N PHE A 502 -0.51 2.47 21.26
CA PHE A 502 -1.45 2.24 20.16
C PHE A 502 -1.49 0.75 19.78
N THR A 503 -2.55 0.33 19.11
CA THR A 503 -2.66 -1.01 18.54
C THR A 503 -2.17 -0.99 17.10
N ARG A 504 -1.03 -1.62 16.81
CA ARG A 504 -0.44 -1.60 15.46
C ARG A 504 -1.23 -2.39 14.43
N GLU A 505 -1.87 -3.48 14.84
CA GLU A 505 -2.59 -4.41 13.98
C GLU A 505 -3.78 -5.01 14.70
N TRP A 506 -4.92 -5.09 14.02
CA TRP A 506 -6.10 -5.83 14.42
C TRP A 506 -6.91 -6.25 13.19
N GLY A 507 -7.66 -7.33 13.25
CA GLY A 507 -8.48 -7.83 12.14
C GLY A 507 -7.74 -8.79 11.22
N ASP A 508 -6.54 -9.22 11.56
CA ASP A 508 -5.68 -10.11 10.78
C ASP A 508 -6.24 -11.51 10.58
N GLY A 509 -6.93 -12.09 11.54
CA GLY A 509 -7.55 -13.42 11.42
C GLY A 509 -8.67 -13.56 10.39
N VAL A 510 -9.02 -12.49 9.68
CA VAL A 510 -10.18 -12.48 8.76
C VAL A 510 -9.90 -13.09 7.40
N GLY A 511 -8.67 -13.08 6.93
CA GLY A 511 -8.30 -13.47 5.56
C GLY A 511 -7.29 -14.58 5.43
N GLU A 512 -7.06 -15.35 6.48
CA GLU A 512 -5.96 -16.33 6.54
C GLU A 512 -6.20 -17.62 5.77
N LYS A 513 -7.43 -17.85 5.31
CA LYS A 513 -7.74 -19.03 4.53
C LYS A 513 -7.54 -18.80 3.03
N PRO A 514 -6.95 -19.74 2.31
CA PRO A 514 -6.70 -19.59 0.88
C PRO A 514 -8.00 -19.45 0.10
N ARG A 515 -8.02 -18.50 -0.81
CA ARG A 515 -9.13 -18.25 -1.72
C ARG A 515 -8.63 -18.10 -3.12
N VAL A 516 -9.49 -18.43 -4.06
CA VAL A 516 -9.17 -18.44 -5.50
C VAL A 516 -9.67 -17.17 -6.19
N SER A 517 -10.67 -16.51 -5.61
CA SER A 517 -11.31 -15.33 -6.23
C SER A 517 -10.99 -14.03 -5.51
N LEU A 518 -10.73 -12.97 -6.26
CA LEU A 518 -10.60 -11.59 -5.74
C LEU A 518 -11.96 -10.98 -5.39
N LYS A 519 -13.07 -11.57 -5.87
CA LYS A 519 -14.44 -11.16 -5.59
C LYS A 519 -15.15 -12.26 -4.81
N GLU A 520 -15.47 -11.93 -3.60
CA GLU A 520 -16.07 -12.85 -2.66
C GLU A 520 -17.60 -12.81 -2.75
N SER A 521 -18.26 -13.90 -2.35
CA SER A 521 -19.71 -13.94 -2.20
C SER A 521 -20.16 -12.89 -1.16
N GLU A 522 -21.44 -12.50 -1.21
CA GLU A 522 -22.03 -11.60 -0.22
C GLU A 522 -21.88 -12.16 1.20
N GLU A 523 -22.16 -13.45 1.38
CA GLU A 523 -22.04 -14.14 2.67
C GLU A 523 -20.62 -14.04 3.24
N GLU A 524 -19.61 -14.24 2.38
CA GLU A 524 -18.21 -14.17 2.81
C GLU A 524 -17.80 -12.74 3.19
N GLN A 525 -18.19 -11.74 2.41
CA GLN A 525 -17.92 -10.35 2.75
C GLN A 525 -18.62 -9.95 4.05
N MET A 526 -19.84 -10.43 4.27
CA MET A 526 -20.56 -10.21 5.54
C MET A 526 -19.92 -10.97 6.69
N ARG A 527 -19.38 -12.19 6.45
CA ARG A 527 -18.60 -12.93 7.45
C ARG A 527 -17.38 -12.14 7.89
N GLN A 528 -16.64 -11.54 6.95
CA GLN A 528 -15.49 -10.67 7.27
C GLN A 528 -15.92 -9.44 8.09
N CYS A 529 -17.04 -8.82 7.75
CA CYS A 529 -17.59 -7.71 8.54
C CYS A 529 -17.96 -8.17 9.96
N ARG A 530 -18.68 -9.29 10.09
CA ARG A 530 -19.08 -9.85 11.39
C ARG A 530 -17.86 -10.25 12.23
N SER A 531 -16.86 -10.90 11.62
CA SER A 531 -15.63 -11.30 12.32
C SER A 531 -14.87 -10.09 12.88
N ARG A 532 -14.73 -9.01 12.08
CA ARG A 532 -14.11 -7.78 12.57
C ARG A 532 -14.89 -7.16 13.72
N ILE A 533 -16.22 -7.17 13.65
CA ILE A 533 -17.06 -6.66 14.73
C ILE A 533 -17.02 -7.57 15.96
N GLU A 534 -16.95 -8.88 15.80
CA GLU A 534 -16.78 -9.80 16.93
C GLU A 534 -15.43 -9.60 17.62
N GLN A 535 -14.36 -9.36 16.85
CA GLN A 535 -13.07 -8.96 17.40
C GLN A 535 -13.19 -7.62 18.15
N LEU A 536 -13.93 -6.67 17.57
CA LEU A 536 -14.24 -5.39 18.21
C LEU A 536 -15.07 -5.53 19.48
N ASN A 537 -15.84 -6.60 19.63
CA ASN A 537 -16.71 -6.89 20.78
C ASN A 537 -16.07 -7.86 21.80
N GLY A 538 -14.77 -8.11 21.72
CA GLY A 538 -14.03 -8.89 22.71
C GLY A 538 -14.13 -10.41 22.58
N LYS A 539 -14.70 -10.92 21.47
CA LYS A 539 -14.58 -12.35 21.11
C LYS A 539 -13.32 -12.57 20.27
N GLY A 540 -12.18 -12.46 20.86
CA GLY A 540 -10.93 -12.60 20.15
C GLY A 540 -9.87 -11.74 20.83
N TYR A 541 -9.37 -10.71 20.17
CA TYR A 541 -8.25 -9.95 20.70
C TYR A 541 -8.55 -8.49 21.01
N PHE A 542 -9.67 -7.90 20.48
CA PHE A 542 -9.91 -6.46 20.59
C PHE A 542 -11.38 -6.09 20.65
N ASP A 543 -11.72 -5.10 21.45
CA ASP A 543 -12.95 -4.37 21.45
C ASP A 543 -12.70 -2.94 20.95
N TRP A 544 -13.31 -2.56 19.85
CA TRP A 544 -13.21 -1.20 19.30
C TRP A 544 -13.65 -0.13 20.29
N CYS A 545 -14.72 -0.39 21.03
CA CYS A 545 -15.20 0.54 22.06
C CYS A 545 -14.21 0.68 23.20
N MET A 546 -13.51 -0.39 23.54
CA MET A 546 -12.44 -0.33 24.54
C MET A 546 -11.25 0.42 24.01
N LEU A 547 -10.92 0.25 22.73
CA LEU A 547 -9.86 1.01 22.07
C LEU A 547 -10.21 2.51 22.05
N ASP A 548 -11.41 2.87 21.58
CA ASP A 548 -11.87 4.27 21.52
C ASP A 548 -12.09 4.90 22.93
N ALA A 549 -12.41 4.08 23.92
CA ALA A 549 -12.70 4.55 25.28
C ALA A 549 -11.48 4.62 26.18
N ASN A 550 -10.36 4.01 25.77
CA ASN A 550 -9.13 4.04 26.55
C ASN A 550 -8.46 5.41 26.37
N PRO A 551 -8.40 6.26 27.42
CA PRO A 551 -7.80 7.59 27.30
C PRO A 551 -6.29 7.55 27.07
N HIS A 552 -5.65 6.42 27.34
CA HIS A 552 -4.21 6.20 27.20
C HIS A 552 -3.81 5.81 25.77
N MET A 553 -4.75 5.31 24.97
CA MET A 553 -4.48 4.92 23.58
C MET A 553 -4.53 6.11 22.63
N GLY A 554 -3.52 6.25 21.82
CA GLY A 554 -3.48 7.24 20.74
C GLY A 554 -4.12 6.76 19.45
N GLY A 555 -4.39 5.45 19.31
CA GLY A 555 -5.02 4.94 18.09
C GLY A 555 -4.87 3.44 17.85
N HIS A 556 -5.39 3.02 16.72
CA HIS A 556 -5.32 1.63 16.25
C HIS A 556 -5.25 1.56 14.72
N PHE A 557 -4.72 0.44 14.20
CA PHE A 557 -4.54 0.21 12.76
C PHE A 557 -5.11 -1.15 12.37
N VAL A 558 -6.06 -1.17 11.43
CA VAL A 558 -6.64 -2.42 10.91
C VAL A 558 -5.63 -3.16 10.02
N TRP A 559 -5.57 -4.47 10.13
CA TRP A 559 -4.88 -5.34 9.19
C TRP A 559 -5.89 -5.93 8.21
N SER A 560 -5.87 -5.51 6.97
CA SER A 560 -5.06 -4.46 6.34
C SER A 560 -5.92 -3.56 5.46
N TYR A 561 -5.36 -2.49 4.90
CA TYR A 561 -6.05 -1.67 3.90
C TYR A 561 -6.34 -2.47 2.64
N ASN A 562 -5.34 -3.11 2.06
CA ASN A 562 -5.49 -3.85 0.82
C ASN A 562 -5.02 -5.31 0.96
N ASP A 563 -5.61 -6.17 0.15
CA ASP A 563 -5.06 -7.50 -0.09
C ASP A 563 -3.64 -7.38 -0.66
N TYR A 564 -2.79 -8.36 -0.35
CA TYR A 564 -1.40 -8.34 -0.78
C TYR A 564 -0.84 -9.75 -1.02
N ALA A 565 0.17 -9.86 -1.86
CA ALA A 565 0.85 -11.12 -2.12
C ALA A 565 1.79 -11.50 -0.96
N ARG A 566 1.82 -12.79 -0.60
CA ARG A 566 2.69 -13.35 0.43
C ARG A 566 3.82 -14.17 -0.20
N GLY A 567 5.02 -14.02 0.32
CA GLY A 567 6.16 -14.86 -0.07
C GLY A 567 6.03 -16.30 0.42
N SER A 568 5.53 -16.47 1.63
CA SER A 568 5.37 -17.77 2.28
C SER A 568 4.23 -18.62 1.72
N GLN A 569 3.35 -18.07 0.89
CA GLN A 569 2.16 -18.74 0.35
C GLN A 569 2.00 -18.43 -1.14
N ASP A 570 1.38 -19.35 -1.87
CA ASP A 570 1.10 -19.18 -3.31
C ASP A 570 -0.11 -18.29 -3.59
N GLU A 571 -0.75 -17.77 -2.57
CA GLU A 571 -1.99 -17.02 -2.67
C GLU A 571 -1.89 -15.63 -2.03
N THR A 572 -2.73 -14.74 -2.50
CA THR A 572 -2.91 -13.42 -1.94
C THR A 572 -3.49 -13.52 -0.53
N MET A 573 -3.02 -12.71 0.40
CA MET A 573 -3.64 -12.51 1.70
C MET A 573 -4.88 -11.63 1.54
N TYR A 574 -6.05 -12.14 1.95
CA TYR A 574 -7.35 -11.49 1.74
C TYR A 574 -7.84 -10.65 2.92
N SER A 575 -6.98 -10.26 3.82
CA SER A 575 -7.33 -9.43 4.98
C SER A 575 -7.66 -7.97 4.64
N GLY A 576 -7.44 -7.54 3.41
CA GLY A 576 -7.70 -6.18 2.97
C GLY A 576 -9.17 -5.77 3.06
N VAL A 577 -9.43 -4.50 3.36
CA VAL A 577 -10.77 -3.90 3.21
C VAL A 577 -11.06 -3.51 1.76
N VAL A 578 -10.02 -3.41 0.94
CA VAL A 578 -10.08 -3.40 -0.51
C VAL A 578 -9.29 -4.58 -1.06
N ASP A 579 -9.56 -5.03 -2.27
CA ASP A 579 -8.74 -6.07 -2.91
C ASP A 579 -7.37 -5.53 -3.38
N ILE A 580 -6.53 -6.40 -3.92
CA ILE A 580 -5.19 -6.01 -4.40
C ILE A 580 -5.23 -4.97 -5.53
N ASN A 581 -6.36 -4.84 -6.24
CA ASN A 581 -6.61 -3.83 -7.26
C ASN A 581 -7.29 -2.58 -6.72
N ARG A 582 -7.45 -2.47 -5.40
CA ARG A 582 -8.16 -1.38 -4.70
C ARG A 582 -9.67 -1.33 -5.00
N TYR A 583 -10.29 -2.46 -5.36
CA TYR A 583 -11.74 -2.56 -5.44
C TYR A 583 -12.32 -2.74 -4.03
N PRO A 584 -13.29 -1.91 -3.59
CA PRO A 584 -13.75 -1.93 -2.20
C PRO A 584 -14.58 -3.17 -1.89
N LYS A 585 -14.34 -3.76 -0.71
CA LYS A 585 -15.17 -4.80 -0.09
C LYS A 585 -16.22 -4.18 0.83
N PHE A 586 -17.17 -4.96 1.33
CA PHE A 586 -18.17 -4.45 2.28
C PHE A 586 -17.53 -3.89 3.55
N SER A 587 -16.43 -4.49 4.02
CA SER A 587 -15.69 -4.00 5.16
C SER A 587 -15.10 -2.59 4.98
N TYR A 588 -14.79 -2.17 3.76
CA TYR A 588 -14.40 -0.78 3.47
C TYR A 588 -15.54 0.19 3.84
N PHE A 589 -16.76 -0.09 3.40
CA PHE A 589 -17.92 0.76 3.68
C PHE A 589 -18.36 0.68 5.14
N MET A 590 -18.18 -0.49 5.78
CA MET A 590 -18.39 -0.63 7.21
C MET A 590 -17.47 0.32 8.00
N LEU A 591 -16.18 0.32 7.72
CA LEU A 591 -15.23 1.21 8.40
C LEU A 591 -15.43 2.67 8.01
N GLN A 592 -15.78 2.96 6.74
CA GLN A 592 -16.17 4.30 6.30
C GLN A 592 -17.33 4.86 7.13
N SER A 593 -18.31 4.03 7.50
CA SER A 593 -19.46 4.45 8.29
C SER A 593 -19.16 4.68 9.79
N MET A 594 -17.91 4.47 10.21
CA MET A 594 -17.43 4.83 11.54
C MET A 594 -16.84 6.25 11.61
N ARG A 595 -16.77 6.92 10.47
CA ARG A 595 -16.35 8.32 10.35
C ARG A 595 -17.35 9.25 11.00
N ASP A 596 -16.86 10.34 11.62
CA ASP A 596 -17.74 11.38 12.16
C ASP A 596 -18.56 12.04 11.03
N LYS A 597 -19.88 12.01 11.15
CA LYS A 597 -20.79 12.63 10.19
C LYS A 597 -20.69 14.15 10.12
N ALA A 598 -20.15 14.80 11.15
CA ALA A 598 -19.93 16.25 11.16
C ALA A 598 -18.68 16.66 10.39
N VAL A 599 -17.79 15.73 10.03
CA VAL A 599 -16.55 16.02 9.32
C VAL A 599 -16.72 15.77 7.85
N SER A 600 -16.56 16.82 7.05
CA SER A 600 -16.45 16.76 5.59
C SER A 600 -15.11 17.31 5.15
N GLN A 601 -14.55 16.74 4.10
CA GLN A 601 -13.34 17.27 3.48
C GLN A 601 -13.63 17.51 1.99
N PRO A 602 -13.77 18.78 1.56
CA PRO A 602 -14.17 19.12 0.20
C PRO A 602 -13.29 18.46 -0.87
N GLY A 603 -13.92 17.86 -1.86
CA GLY A 603 -13.25 17.12 -2.93
C GLY A 603 -12.83 15.67 -2.58
N LEU A 604 -12.95 15.26 -1.33
CA LEU A 604 -12.69 13.89 -0.88
C LEU A 604 -13.96 13.16 -0.46
N TYR A 605 -14.69 13.68 0.52
CA TYR A 605 -15.89 13.06 1.05
C TYR A 605 -16.82 14.04 1.75
N GLU A 606 -18.11 13.73 1.72
CA GLU A 606 -19.12 14.33 2.59
C GLU A 606 -19.20 13.60 3.93
N GLY A 607 -19.63 14.26 5.00
CA GLY A 607 -19.72 13.69 6.33
C GLY A 607 -20.67 12.49 6.42
N PRO A 608 -21.97 12.67 6.13
CA PRO A 608 -22.96 11.60 6.18
C PRO A 608 -22.76 10.54 5.10
N MET A 609 -23.05 9.25 5.44
CA MET A 609 -23.02 8.17 4.47
C MET A 609 -24.04 7.07 4.80
N VAL A 610 -24.44 6.30 3.78
CA VAL A 610 -25.24 5.08 3.90
C VAL A 610 -24.85 4.10 2.80
N PHE A 611 -24.77 2.82 3.13
CA PHE A 611 -24.43 1.73 2.19
C PHE A 611 -25.23 0.46 2.51
N ILE A 612 -25.92 -0.09 1.53
CA ILE A 612 -26.60 -1.39 1.65
C ILE A 612 -25.56 -2.49 1.40
N ALA A 613 -25.26 -3.30 2.40
CA ALA A 613 -24.31 -4.39 2.31
C ALA A 613 -24.99 -5.65 1.77
N SER A 614 -25.47 -5.57 0.53
CA SER A 614 -26.12 -6.66 -0.19
C SER A 614 -25.95 -6.47 -1.69
N TYR A 615 -25.77 -7.57 -2.42
CA TYR A 615 -25.84 -7.60 -3.88
C TYR A 615 -27.27 -7.63 -4.39
N ASN A 616 -28.25 -7.85 -3.50
CA ASN A 616 -29.65 -8.03 -3.83
C ASN A 616 -29.87 -9.08 -4.94
N ALA A 617 -29.12 -10.16 -4.84
CA ALA A 617 -29.10 -11.28 -5.81
C ALA A 617 -29.53 -12.58 -5.12
N SER A 618 -29.87 -13.60 -5.90
CA SER A 618 -30.16 -14.96 -5.45
C SER A 618 -29.09 -15.95 -5.93
N GLY A 619 -29.05 -17.15 -5.34
CA GLY A 619 -28.09 -18.21 -5.69
C GLY A 619 -26.79 -18.11 -4.88
N ASP A 620 -25.71 -18.65 -5.42
CA ASP A 620 -24.40 -18.82 -4.71
C ASP A 620 -23.74 -17.51 -4.24
N PHE A 621 -24.21 -16.38 -4.76
CA PHE A 621 -23.73 -15.05 -4.36
C PHE A 621 -24.69 -14.33 -3.39
N ALA A 622 -25.81 -14.96 -3.02
CA ALA A 622 -26.74 -14.38 -2.07
C ALA A 622 -26.25 -14.56 -0.64
N SER A 623 -26.59 -13.59 0.19
CA SER A 623 -26.54 -13.75 1.64
C SER A 623 -27.76 -14.50 2.18
N SER A 624 -27.83 -14.64 3.49
CA SER A 624 -29.08 -14.93 4.19
C SER A 624 -30.19 -14.03 3.67
N THR A 625 -31.25 -14.65 3.20
CA THR A 625 -32.32 -14.00 2.46
C THR A 625 -33.24 -13.14 3.32
N THR A 626 -33.15 -13.24 4.65
CA THR A 626 -34.08 -12.58 5.57
C THR A 626 -33.57 -11.27 6.12
N ASP A 627 -32.26 -11.13 6.33
CA ASP A 627 -31.69 -9.96 6.98
C ASP A 627 -30.83 -9.14 6.02
N ILE A 628 -31.15 -7.87 5.86
CA ILE A 628 -30.39 -6.90 5.08
C ILE A 628 -29.65 -5.98 6.06
N THR A 629 -28.32 -5.93 5.92
CA THR A 629 -27.46 -5.02 6.67
C THR A 629 -27.24 -3.72 5.91
N VAL A 630 -27.36 -2.61 6.60
CA VAL A 630 -27.07 -1.26 6.07
C VAL A 630 -26.04 -0.60 6.99
N PHE A 631 -24.94 -0.11 6.42
CA PHE A 631 -23.93 0.67 7.14
C PHE A 631 -24.25 2.15 7.02
N SER A 632 -24.20 2.87 8.15
CA SER A 632 -24.38 4.33 8.16
C SER A 632 -23.81 4.95 9.42
N ASN A 633 -23.31 6.18 9.31
CA ASN A 633 -22.94 7.03 10.44
C ASN A 633 -24.05 8.01 10.87
N CYS A 634 -25.24 7.93 10.26
CA CYS A 634 -26.37 8.81 10.55
C CYS A 634 -27.21 8.27 11.72
N ASP A 635 -28.17 9.08 12.19
CA ASP A 635 -28.93 8.77 13.39
C ASP A 635 -30.08 7.80 13.14
N GLU A 636 -30.68 7.87 11.95
CA GLU A 636 -31.82 7.05 11.54
C GLU A 636 -31.57 6.51 10.13
N VAL A 637 -31.98 5.26 9.89
CA VAL A 637 -31.97 4.64 8.55
C VAL A 637 -33.35 4.08 8.26
N ARG A 638 -33.87 4.36 7.06
CA ARG A 638 -35.08 3.76 6.49
C ARG A 638 -34.68 2.86 5.33
N LEU A 639 -35.16 1.64 5.33
CA LEU A 639 -34.96 0.68 4.24
C LEU A 639 -36.29 0.42 3.52
N TYR A 640 -36.24 0.48 2.19
CA TYR A 640 -37.35 0.22 1.30
C TYR A 640 -37.03 -0.92 0.33
N ARG A 641 -38.06 -1.70 -0.05
CA ARG A 641 -38.04 -2.62 -1.19
C ARG A 641 -39.17 -2.23 -2.15
N ASN A 642 -38.85 -1.96 -3.42
CA ASN A 642 -39.81 -1.55 -4.42
C ASN A 642 -40.72 -0.40 -3.95
N GLU A 643 -40.13 0.67 -3.39
CA GLU A 643 -40.79 1.84 -2.79
C GLU A 643 -41.63 1.53 -1.52
N LYS A 644 -41.78 0.26 -1.11
CA LYS A 644 -42.45 -0.12 0.12
C LYS A 644 -41.46 -0.11 1.30
N LEU A 645 -41.81 0.62 2.37
CA LEU A 645 -41.00 0.67 3.59
C LEU A 645 -40.93 -0.73 4.24
N ILE A 646 -39.72 -1.25 4.41
CA ILE A 646 -39.43 -2.46 5.21
C ILE A 646 -39.40 -2.10 6.68
N GLY A 647 -38.66 -1.03 7.03
CA GLY A 647 -38.54 -0.59 8.42
C GLY A 647 -37.76 0.70 8.56
N THR A 648 -37.83 1.25 9.77
CA THR A 648 -37.03 2.39 10.24
C THR A 648 -36.28 1.96 11.47
N GLN A 649 -35.02 2.26 11.55
CA GLN A 649 -34.18 2.02 12.73
C GLN A 649 -33.40 3.27 13.12
N THR A 650 -33.34 3.52 14.43
CA THR A 650 -32.53 4.56 15.05
C THR A 650 -31.26 3.95 15.67
N ARG A 651 -30.28 4.79 16.01
CA ARG A 651 -29.08 4.33 16.72
C ARG A 651 -29.41 3.65 18.07
N GLU A 652 -30.49 4.02 18.70
CA GLU A 652 -30.92 3.51 20.01
C GLU A 652 -31.60 2.13 19.93
N GLU A 653 -32.11 1.75 18.75
CA GLU A 653 -32.91 0.53 18.52
C GLU A 653 -32.08 -0.64 17.95
N ARG A 654 -30.77 -0.62 18.09
CA ARG A 654 -29.88 -1.58 17.42
C ARG A 654 -29.84 -2.93 18.14
N THR A 655 -29.46 -3.94 17.35
CA THR A 655 -29.36 -5.33 17.80
C THR A 655 -28.39 -5.50 18.97
N PRO A 656 -28.66 -6.45 19.91
CA PRO A 656 -27.81 -6.68 21.09
C PRO A 656 -26.33 -7.00 20.79
N LEU A 657 -26.04 -7.52 19.59
CA LEU A 657 -24.66 -7.84 19.16
C LEU A 657 -23.71 -6.63 19.19
N PHE A 658 -24.28 -5.42 19.12
CA PHE A 658 -23.52 -4.17 19.07
C PHE A 658 -23.77 -3.25 20.26
N ARG A 659 -24.29 -3.80 21.36
CA ARG A 659 -24.68 -3.01 22.53
C ARG A 659 -23.54 -2.21 23.14
N SER A 660 -22.33 -2.80 23.21
CA SER A 660 -21.13 -2.12 23.70
C SER A 660 -20.71 -0.94 22.84
N ILE A 661 -20.94 -1.03 21.54
CA ILE A 661 -20.67 0.03 20.57
C ILE A 661 -21.74 1.13 20.67
N VAL A 662 -23.01 0.75 20.90
CA VAL A 662 -24.14 1.66 21.01
C VAL A 662 -23.99 2.65 22.17
N GLU A 663 -23.49 2.20 23.33
CA GLU A 663 -23.34 3.04 24.53
C GLU A 663 -22.35 4.20 24.33
N LYS A 664 -21.49 4.17 23.30
CA LYS A 664 -20.43 5.15 23.06
C LYS A 664 -20.44 5.86 21.70
N GLY A 665 -21.52 5.85 20.98
CA GLY A 665 -21.61 6.50 19.67
C GLY A 665 -22.12 5.61 18.56
N GLY A 666 -22.27 4.34 18.85
CA GLY A 666 -23.08 3.43 18.10
C GLY A 666 -22.43 2.71 16.92
N SER A 667 -22.81 1.44 16.80
CA SER A 667 -22.47 0.60 15.64
C SER A 667 -22.87 1.27 14.32
N PRO A 668 -22.06 1.14 13.27
CA PRO A 668 -22.43 1.56 11.93
C PRO A 668 -23.49 0.66 11.27
N MET A 669 -23.85 -0.46 11.87
CA MET A 669 -24.75 -1.45 11.27
C MET A 669 -26.20 -1.30 11.70
N PHE A 670 -27.09 -1.32 10.73
CA PHE A 670 -28.53 -1.40 10.87
C PHE A 670 -28.99 -2.68 10.20
N VAL A 671 -29.59 -3.62 10.92
CA VAL A 671 -30.02 -4.92 10.38
C VAL A 671 -31.54 -4.95 10.30
N PHE A 672 -32.07 -5.12 9.10
CA PHE A 672 -33.48 -5.14 8.81
C PHE A 672 -33.92 -6.55 8.43
N ASN A 673 -34.94 -7.10 9.11
CA ASN A 673 -35.58 -8.30 8.61
C ASN A 673 -36.47 -7.94 7.41
N ALA A 674 -36.01 -8.30 6.25
CA ALA A 674 -36.65 -7.98 4.97
C ALA A 674 -37.56 -9.11 4.46
N GLY A 675 -37.72 -10.19 5.23
CA GLY A 675 -38.50 -11.38 4.83
C GLY A 675 -37.79 -12.18 3.71
N GLU A 676 -38.60 -13.02 3.03
CA GLU A 676 -38.08 -13.80 1.90
C GLU A 676 -37.56 -12.90 0.77
N TYR A 677 -36.58 -13.42 0.00
CA TYR A 677 -36.03 -12.71 -1.13
C TYR A 677 -37.12 -12.40 -2.18
N GLU A 678 -37.14 -11.14 -2.60
CA GLU A 678 -37.97 -10.65 -3.70
C GLU A 678 -37.12 -9.83 -4.65
N THR A 679 -37.33 -10.02 -5.95
CA THR A 679 -36.68 -9.21 -6.99
C THR A 679 -37.13 -7.76 -6.91
N GLY A 680 -36.22 -6.84 -7.23
CA GLY A 680 -36.51 -5.41 -7.29
C GLY A 680 -35.38 -4.54 -6.75
N THR A 681 -35.71 -3.37 -6.25
CA THR A 681 -34.73 -2.40 -5.76
C THR A 681 -34.84 -2.24 -4.25
N LEU A 682 -33.73 -2.47 -3.56
CA LEU A 682 -33.52 -2.01 -2.18
C LEU A 682 -33.04 -0.56 -2.21
N LYS A 683 -33.62 0.30 -1.38
CA LYS A 683 -33.23 1.70 -1.21
C LYS A 683 -33.09 2.00 0.28
N ALA A 684 -31.95 2.52 0.69
CA ALA A 684 -31.73 3.02 2.03
C ALA A 684 -31.66 4.56 2.02
N GLU A 685 -32.31 5.17 3.00
CA GLU A 685 -32.25 6.60 3.27
C GLU A 685 -31.69 6.79 4.68
N ALA A 686 -30.63 7.59 4.80
CA ALA A 686 -30.07 7.95 6.09
C ALA A 686 -30.46 9.38 6.46
N LEU A 687 -30.82 9.56 7.74
CA LEU A 687 -31.35 10.82 8.25
C LEU A 687 -30.54 11.34 9.43
N VAL A 688 -30.41 12.68 9.46
CA VAL A 688 -29.91 13.45 10.59
C VAL A 688 -30.96 14.51 10.90
N ASP A 689 -31.38 14.61 12.16
CA ASP A 689 -32.44 15.55 12.58
C ASP A 689 -33.71 15.45 11.71
N GLY A 690 -34.09 14.22 11.34
CA GLY A 690 -35.28 13.93 10.53
C GLY A 690 -35.17 14.31 9.05
N LYS A 691 -34.03 14.81 8.57
CA LYS A 691 -33.77 15.14 7.17
C LYS A 691 -32.94 14.04 6.50
N ILE A 692 -33.33 13.65 5.28
CA ILE A 692 -32.55 12.73 4.46
C ILE A 692 -31.26 13.46 4.02
N VAL A 693 -30.11 12.88 4.37
CA VAL A 693 -28.77 13.43 4.08
C VAL A 693 -27.94 12.53 3.17
N ALA A 694 -28.28 11.23 3.07
CA ALA A 694 -27.64 10.30 2.17
C ALA A 694 -28.62 9.22 1.71
N THR A 695 -28.40 8.67 0.51
CA THR A 695 -29.18 7.56 -0.05
C THR A 695 -28.29 6.57 -0.77
N HIS A 696 -28.66 5.28 -0.73
CA HIS A 696 -28.02 4.22 -1.51
C HIS A 696 -29.08 3.26 -2.03
N SER A 697 -28.89 2.75 -3.25
CA SER A 697 -29.83 1.80 -3.86
C SER A 697 -29.08 0.65 -4.54
N VAL A 698 -29.64 -0.56 -4.40
CA VAL A 698 -29.14 -1.77 -5.04
C VAL A 698 -30.32 -2.48 -5.68
N SER A 699 -30.24 -2.72 -6.99
CA SER A 699 -31.27 -3.43 -7.74
C SER A 699 -30.86 -4.87 -8.01
N THR A 700 -31.82 -5.79 -7.99
CA THR A 700 -31.61 -7.16 -8.44
C THR A 700 -31.09 -7.13 -9.88
N PRO A 701 -29.90 -7.72 -10.15
CA PRO A 701 -29.34 -7.72 -11.49
C PRO A 701 -30.18 -8.59 -12.43
N GLY A 702 -30.39 -8.06 -13.62
CA GLY A 702 -31.02 -8.78 -14.70
C GLY A 702 -30.07 -9.73 -15.44
N LYS A 703 -30.39 -10.07 -16.68
CA LYS A 703 -29.47 -10.84 -17.53
C LYS A 703 -28.30 -9.96 -17.97
N ALA A 704 -27.10 -10.53 -18.04
CA ALA A 704 -25.93 -9.86 -18.59
C ALA A 704 -26.20 -9.31 -19.97
N ASP A 705 -25.89 -8.04 -20.23
CA ASP A 705 -26.22 -7.31 -21.44
C ASP A 705 -25.01 -6.58 -22.04
N ARG A 706 -24.21 -5.90 -21.17
CA ARG A 706 -23.14 -5.04 -21.64
C ARG A 706 -21.93 -5.02 -20.72
N LEU A 707 -20.82 -4.53 -21.28
CA LEU A 707 -19.64 -4.12 -20.52
C LEU A 707 -19.72 -2.63 -20.20
N VAL A 708 -19.28 -2.25 -19.01
CA VAL A 708 -19.03 -0.86 -18.59
C VAL A 708 -17.55 -0.71 -18.28
N VAL A 709 -16.91 0.25 -18.95
CA VAL A 709 -15.50 0.61 -18.67
C VAL A 709 -15.50 1.78 -17.71
N ASP A 710 -14.87 1.60 -16.57
CA ASP A 710 -14.79 2.58 -15.47
C ASP A 710 -13.34 2.97 -15.23
N ILE A 711 -12.95 4.17 -15.68
CA ILE A 711 -11.61 4.73 -15.51
C ILE A 711 -11.55 5.42 -14.16
N LYS A 712 -10.79 4.86 -13.22
CA LYS A 712 -10.67 5.40 -11.87
C LYS A 712 -9.68 6.57 -11.83
N THR A 713 -10.16 7.77 -11.96
CA THR A 713 -9.33 9.00 -11.94
C THR A 713 -9.12 9.58 -10.55
N ASP A 714 -10.10 9.46 -9.66
CA ASP A 714 -10.14 10.08 -8.31
C ASP A 714 -9.88 11.60 -8.33
N GLY A 715 -10.24 12.26 -9.44
CA GLY A 715 -9.98 13.69 -9.67
C GLY A 715 -8.55 14.00 -10.12
N ILE A 716 -7.71 13.00 -10.33
CA ILE A 716 -6.34 13.16 -10.84
C ILE A 716 -6.37 13.14 -12.37
N VAL A 717 -5.83 14.18 -12.99
CA VAL A 717 -5.61 14.22 -14.44
C VAL A 717 -4.28 13.54 -14.76
N PRO A 718 -4.27 12.45 -15.56
CA PRO A 718 -3.04 11.75 -15.88
C PRO A 718 -2.02 12.64 -16.61
N VAL A 719 -0.75 12.41 -16.36
CA VAL A 719 0.37 13.16 -16.96
C VAL A 719 0.97 12.36 -18.11
N ALA A 720 1.23 13.04 -19.23
CA ALA A 720 1.88 12.44 -20.39
C ALA A 720 3.41 12.41 -20.23
N ASP A 721 3.91 11.69 -19.23
CA ASP A 721 5.35 11.53 -18.95
C ASP A 721 5.92 10.19 -19.42
N GLY A 722 5.04 9.25 -19.83
CA GLY A 722 5.42 7.90 -20.23
C GLY A 722 5.54 6.91 -19.08
N SER A 723 5.25 7.35 -17.84
CA SER A 723 5.36 6.57 -16.60
C SER A 723 4.05 6.47 -15.83
N ASP A 724 3.17 7.46 -15.95
CA ASP A 724 1.93 7.52 -15.20
C ASP A 724 0.97 6.39 -15.60
N MET A 725 0.33 5.78 -14.59
CA MET A 725 -0.58 4.64 -14.77
C MET A 725 -1.98 4.95 -14.25
N ILE A 726 -2.96 4.51 -15.04
CA ILE A 726 -4.39 4.74 -14.82
C ILE A 726 -5.08 3.42 -14.54
N PRO A 727 -5.69 3.21 -13.36
CA PRO A 727 -6.49 2.02 -13.07
C PRO A 727 -7.80 2.04 -13.88
N VAL A 728 -8.17 0.90 -14.45
CA VAL A 728 -9.40 0.73 -15.22
C VAL A 728 -10.11 -0.54 -14.78
N TYR A 729 -11.38 -0.42 -14.43
CA TYR A 729 -12.26 -1.54 -14.11
C TYR A 729 -13.20 -1.84 -15.29
N PHE A 730 -13.45 -3.12 -15.53
CA PHE A 730 -14.34 -3.63 -16.57
C PHE A 730 -15.48 -4.39 -15.91
N LYS A 731 -16.70 -3.87 -15.99
CA LYS A 731 -17.84 -4.42 -15.26
C LYS A 731 -18.81 -5.08 -16.24
N VAL A 732 -19.21 -6.33 -15.98
CA VAL A 732 -20.30 -6.99 -16.68
C VAL A 732 -21.61 -6.56 -16.04
N CYS A 733 -22.46 -5.89 -16.79
CA CYS A 733 -23.70 -5.30 -16.29
C CYS A 733 -24.93 -5.78 -17.06
N ASP A 734 -26.09 -5.67 -16.45
CA ASP A 734 -27.36 -5.77 -17.13
C ASP A 734 -27.68 -4.50 -17.95
N LYS A 735 -28.82 -4.47 -18.63
CA LYS A 735 -29.28 -3.32 -19.41
C LYS A 735 -29.47 -2.02 -18.60
N ASN A 736 -29.65 -2.12 -17.29
CA ASN A 736 -29.84 -0.99 -16.37
C ASN A 736 -28.53 -0.54 -15.72
N GLY A 737 -27.42 -1.25 -15.94
CA GLY A 737 -26.12 -0.96 -15.34
C GLY A 737 -25.88 -1.68 -14.01
N SER A 738 -26.74 -2.59 -13.56
CA SER A 738 -26.51 -3.39 -12.37
C SER A 738 -25.42 -4.43 -12.62
N LEU A 739 -24.48 -4.57 -11.70
CA LEU A 739 -23.35 -5.51 -11.82
C LEU A 739 -23.84 -6.96 -11.71
N ILE A 740 -23.31 -7.81 -12.57
CA ILE A 740 -23.58 -9.26 -12.58
C ILE A 740 -22.49 -9.97 -11.77
N TYR A 741 -22.70 -10.07 -10.48
CA TYR A 741 -21.70 -10.57 -9.51
C TYR A 741 -21.22 -12.02 -9.75
N ASN A 742 -22.05 -12.85 -10.39
CA ASN A 742 -21.70 -14.24 -10.72
C ASN A 742 -21.14 -14.43 -12.12
N SER A 743 -20.78 -13.33 -12.81
CA SER A 743 -20.19 -13.43 -14.14
C SER A 743 -18.72 -13.81 -14.08
N GLY A 744 -18.35 -14.87 -14.81
CA GLY A 744 -16.98 -15.25 -15.14
C GLY A 744 -16.67 -15.04 -16.62
N GLN A 745 -17.31 -14.05 -17.27
CA GLN A 745 -17.16 -13.74 -18.68
C GLN A 745 -15.70 -13.43 -19.04
N GLU A 746 -15.22 -13.98 -20.16
CA GLU A 746 -13.94 -13.58 -20.74
C GLU A 746 -14.10 -12.26 -21.49
N ILE A 747 -13.23 -11.32 -21.22
CA ILE A 747 -13.19 -9.99 -21.85
C ILE A 747 -11.88 -9.78 -22.60
N ARG A 748 -11.95 -9.02 -23.70
CA ARG A 748 -10.79 -8.47 -24.42
C ARG A 748 -10.74 -6.97 -24.26
N ILE A 749 -9.55 -6.45 -23.98
CA ILE A 749 -9.29 -5.04 -23.76
C ILE A 749 -8.52 -4.48 -24.96
N LEU A 750 -8.92 -3.32 -25.42
CA LEU A 750 -8.26 -2.57 -26.50
C LEU A 750 -7.99 -1.16 -26.00
N VAL A 751 -6.75 -0.72 -26.10
CA VAL A 751 -6.34 0.65 -25.78
C VAL A 751 -5.88 1.33 -27.07
N SER A 752 -6.31 2.54 -27.29
CA SER A 752 -5.91 3.36 -28.46
C SER A 752 -5.68 4.82 -28.06
N GLY A 753 -4.98 5.57 -28.94
CA GLY A 753 -4.56 6.93 -28.64
C GLY A 753 -3.25 6.97 -27.86
N GLU A 754 -3.14 7.89 -26.92
CA GLU A 754 -1.88 8.17 -26.18
C GLU A 754 -1.77 7.35 -24.89
N GLY A 755 -2.10 6.05 -24.96
CA GLY A 755 -2.00 5.10 -23.86
C GLY A 755 -1.61 3.69 -24.32
N VAL A 756 -1.04 2.91 -23.42
CA VAL A 756 -0.59 1.53 -23.64
C VAL A 756 -1.14 0.65 -22.51
N LEU A 757 -1.70 -0.51 -22.85
CA LEU A 757 -2.14 -1.50 -21.86
C LEU A 757 -0.90 -2.13 -21.22
N VAL A 758 -0.80 -2.07 -19.90
CA VAL A 758 0.32 -2.66 -19.16
C VAL A 758 0.17 -4.18 -19.16
N GLY A 759 1.20 -4.90 -19.65
CA GLY A 759 1.22 -6.35 -19.71
C GLY A 759 0.33 -6.97 -20.79
N ASP A 760 -0.06 -6.22 -21.83
CA ASP A 760 -0.98 -6.66 -22.91
C ASP A 760 -0.50 -7.89 -23.66
N THR A 761 0.79 -8.03 -23.85
CA THR A 761 1.38 -9.08 -24.68
C THR A 761 1.81 -10.30 -23.89
N ILE A 762 1.76 -10.27 -22.58
CA ILE A 762 2.12 -11.41 -21.73
C ILE A 762 0.87 -12.24 -21.46
N SER A 763 0.53 -13.11 -22.39
CA SER A 763 -0.65 -13.99 -22.31
C SER A 763 -0.71 -14.85 -21.04
N ARG A 764 0.42 -15.01 -20.35
CA ARG A 764 0.55 -15.85 -19.15
C ARG A 764 0.15 -15.17 -17.87
N ILE A 765 0.08 -13.84 -17.82
CA ILE A 765 -0.32 -13.09 -16.61
C ILE A 765 -1.84 -12.81 -16.57
N GLY A 766 -2.58 -13.21 -17.60
CA GLY A 766 -4.05 -13.16 -17.60
C GLY A 766 -4.65 -11.76 -17.66
N ILE A 767 -3.92 -10.78 -18.21
CA ILE A 767 -4.40 -9.40 -18.34
C ILE A 767 -5.30 -9.26 -19.57
N ASN A 768 -4.95 -9.86 -20.70
CA ASN A 768 -5.72 -9.72 -21.96
C ASN A 768 -5.53 -10.92 -22.90
N PRO A 769 -6.54 -11.74 -23.18
CA PRO A 769 -7.87 -11.69 -22.58
C PRO A 769 -7.85 -12.08 -21.10
N GLN A 770 -8.86 -11.65 -20.34
CA GLN A 770 -9.01 -12.04 -18.94
C GLN A 770 -10.42 -12.48 -18.61
N LYS A 771 -10.58 -13.38 -17.65
CA LYS A 771 -11.86 -13.68 -17.03
C LYS A 771 -12.14 -12.67 -15.93
N VAL A 772 -13.34 -12.10 -15.93
CA VAL A 772 -13.81 -11.27 -14.83
C VAL A 772 -14.10 -12.15 -13.61
N GLU A 773 -13.94 -11.57 -12.42
CA GLU A 773 -14.24 -12.21 -11.14
C GLU A 773 -15.26 -11.36 -10.39
N GLY A 774 -16.34 -11.98 -9.93
CA GLY A 774 -17.45 -11.22 -9.38
C GLY A 774 -18.01 -10.17 -10.35
N GLY A 775 -17.92 -10.45 -11.66
CA GLY A 775 -18.34 -9.53 -12.71
C GLY A 775 -17.41 -8.36 -13.00
N VAL A 776 -16.20 -8.31 -12.37
CA VAL A 776 -15.25 -7.19 -12.51
C VAL A 776 -13.90 -7.68 -13.02
N GLY A 777 -13.42 -7.09 -14.10
CA GLY A 777 -12.04 -7.19 -14.57
C GLY A 777 -11.24 -5.93 -14.23
N PHE A 778 -9.91 -6.00 -14.36
CA PHE A 778 -9.02 -4.91 -14.00
C PHE A 778 -7.79 -4.86 -14.90
N ALA A 779 -7.33 -3.66 -15.26
CA ALA A 779 -6.06 -3.44 -15.91
C ALA A 779 -5.50 -2.04 -15.61
N PHE A 780 -4.21 -1.86 -15.87
CA PHE A 780 -3.57 -0.54 -15.92
C PHE A 780 -3.37 -0.08 -17.35
N VAL A 781 -3.54 1.21 -17.57
CA VAL A 781 -3.16 1.89 -18.82
C VAL A 781 -2.06 2.90 -18.50
N ARG A 782 -0.89 2.72 -19.13
CA ARG A 782 0.25 3.64 -19.00
C ARG A 782 0.15 4.73 -20.05
N THR A 783 0.43 5.98 -19.67
CA THR A 783 0.47 7.12 -20.60
C THR A 783 1.67 7.06 -21.54
N THR A 784 1.56 7.69 -22.71
CA THR A 784 2.71 8.00 -23.57
C THR A 784 3.34 9.35 -23.18
N LYS A 785 4.46 9.72 -23.82
CA LYS A 785 5.09 11.06 -23.65
C LYS A 785 4.32 12.18 -24.34
N LYS A 786 3.26 11.87 -25.08
CA LYS A 786 2.50 12.84 -25.82
C LYS A 786 1.14 13.03 -25.16
N ALA A 787 0.83 14.26 -24.78
CA ALA A 787 -0.48 14.60 -24.26
C ALA A 787 -1.57 14.40 -25.33
N GLY A 788 -2.67 13.76 -24.95
CA GLY A 788 -3.75 13.48 -25.86
C GLY A 788 -4.84 12.62 -25.25
N LYS A 789 -5.70 12.11 -26.09
CA LYS A 789 -6.82 11.26 -25.69
C LYS A 789 -6.38 9.79 -25.65
N ILE A 790 -6.85 9.09 -24.64
CA ILE A 790 -6.76 7.64 -24.48
C ILE A 790 -8.18 7.10 -24.54
N THR A 791 -8.41 6.12 -25.40
CA THR A 791 -9.69 5.39 -25.47
C THR A 791 -9.46 3.95 -25.04
N VAL A 792 -10.24 3.50 -24.05
CA VAL A 792 -10.22 2.12 -23.55
C VAL A 792 -11.54 1.46 -23.90
N LYS A 793 -11.48 0.34 -24.60
CA LYS A 793 -12.63 -0.44 -25.04
C LYS A 793 -12.53 -1.87 -24.53
N ALA A 794 -13.64 -2.42 -24.07
CA ALA A 794 -13.74 -3.83 -23.70
C ALA A 794 -14.81 -4.53 -24.56
N THR A 795 -14.54 -5.78 -24.94
CA THR A 795 -15.45 -6.63 -25.71
C THR A 795 -15.56 -8.01 -25.07
N ALA A 796 -16.73 -8.64 -25.19
CA ALA A 796 -16.99 -10.00 -24.75
C ALA A 796 -18.04 -10.64 -25.64
N GLU A 797 -18.03 -11.97 -25.73
CA GLU A 797 -19.01 -12.70 -26.53
C GLU A 797 -20.42 -12.53 -25.94
N GLY A 798 -21.39 -12.18 -26.81
CA GLY A 798 -22.79 -12.03 -26.45
C GLY A 798 -23.14 -10.78 -25.64
N LEU A 799 -22.20 -9.84 -25.44
CA LEU A 799 -22.42 -8.59 -24.73
C LEU A 799 -22.15 -7.36 -25.60
N PHE A 800 -22.86 -6.28 -25.35
CA PHE A 800 -22.52 -4.98 -25.94
C PHE A 800 -21.16 -4.50 -25.37
N ALA A 801 -20.30 -4.01 -26.27
CA ALA A 801 -19.01 -3.49 -25.91
C ALA A 801 -19.12 -2.24 -25.01
N GLY A 802 -18.20 -2.13 -24.02
CA GLY A 802 -18.00 -0.91 -23.23
C GLY A 802 -16.84 -0.09 -23.79
N GLU A 803 -16.93 1.23 -23.65
CA GLU A 803 -15.87 2.16 -24.04
C GLU A 803 -15.85 3.37 -23.12
N ALA A 804 -14.64 3.84 -22.75
CA ALA A 804 -14.45 5.06 -22.00
C ALA A 804 -13.21 5.83 -22.51
N GLU A 805 -13.21 7.13 -22.30
CA GLU A 805 -12.16 8.03 -22.78
C GLU A 805 -11.63 8.89 -21.63
N ILE A 806 -10.33 9.18 -21.66
CA ILE A 806 -9.66 10.11 -20.78
C ILE A 806 -8.62 10.91 -21.57
N SER A 807 -8.39 12.15 -21.16
CA SER A 807 -7.32 12.98 -21.73
C SER A 807 -6.19 13.16 -20.72
N THR A 808 -4.96 13.11 -21.22
CA THR A 808 -3.76 13.40 -20.44
C THR A 808 -3.36 14.87 -20.58
N LYS A 809 -2.76 15.44 -19.54
CA LYS A 809 -2.11 16.75 -19.59
C LYS A 809 -0.65 16.62 -19.97
N PRO A 810 -0.06 17.65 -20.60
CA PRO A 810 1.37 17.68 -20.88
C PRO A 810 2.21 17.51 -19.62
N PHE A 811 3.36 16.84 -19.76
CA PHE A 811 4.37 16.84 -18.72
C PHE A 811 5.08 18.21 -18.68
N GLU A 812 5.02 18.86 -17.53
CA GLU A 812 5.61 20.20 -17.34
C GLU A 812 7.09 20.13 -16.93
N GLY A 813 7.58 18.95 -16.52
CA GLY A 813 8.97 18.72 -16.16
C GLY A 813 9.89 18.70 -17.38
N LYS A 814 11.19 18.73 -17.12
CA LYS A 814 12.20 18.49 -18.16
C LYS A 814 12.42 16.99 -18.26
N SER A 815 12.06 16.40 -19.39
CA SER A 815 12.46 15.04 -19.71
C SER A 815 13.97 14.97 -19.83
N SER A 816 14.48 13.83 -19.48
CA SER A 816 15.86 13.48 -19.80
C SER A 816 16.10 13.57 -21.31
N LEU A 817 17.33 13.86 -21.64
CA LEU A 817 17.74 14.17 -22.99
C LEU A 817 17.40 13.05 -23.96
N PRO A 818 16.84 13.40 -25.11
CA PRO A 818 16.42 12.45 -26.10
C PRO A 818 17.67 11.93 -26.82
N ASP A 819 18.09 10.80 -26.54
CA ASP A 819 18.80 9.87 -27.43
C ASP A 819 18.54 8.46 -26.89
N GLY A 820 17.35 8.29 -26.29
CA GLY A 820 16.84 7.00 -25.98
C GLY A 820 16.87 6.14 -27.23
N LYS A 821 17.78 5.19 -27.25
CA LYS A 821 17.86 4.15 -28.29
C LYS A 821 16.65 3.26 -28.25
N HIS A 822 15.94 3.28 -27.13
CA HIS A 822 14.81 2.43 -26.82
C HIS A 822 13.53 3.25 -26.62
N ALA A 823 12.44 2.68 -27.11
CA ALA A 823 11.11 3.25 -26.97
C ALA A 823 10.57 3.07 -25.54
N LEU A 824 9.42 3.67 -25.27
CA LEU A 824 8.62 3.38 -24.09
C LEU A 824 8.32 1.90 -23.99
N PHE A 825 8.20 1.40 -22.75
CA PHE A 825 7.62 0.11 -22.47
C PHE A 825 6.23 0.01 -23.12
N THR A 826 6.09 -0.93 -24.02
CA THR A 826 4.85 -1.12 -24.80
C THR A 826 4.01 -2.29 -24.31
N GLY A 827 4.42 -2.97 -23.24
CA GLY A 827 3.84 -4.23 -22.81
C GLY A 827 4.34 -5.45 -23.58
N LYS A 828 5.25 -5.28 -24.51
CA LYS A 828 5.79 -6.37 -25.35
C LYS A 828 7.07 -6.96 -24.78
N GLU A 829 7.00 -7.51 -23.60
CA GLU A 829 8.15 -8.13 -22.95
C GLU A 829 8.40 -9.59 -23.32
N GLU A 830 7.54 -10.18 -24.11
CA GLU A 830 7.34 -11.62 -24.11
C GLU A 830 8.42 -12.47 -24.72
N ASP A 831 9.05 -11.98 -25.75
CA ASP A 831 9.88 -12.87 -26.59
C ASP A 831 11.24 -13.20 -25.98
N ASN A 832 11.72 -12.41 -25.02
CA ASN A 832 13.02 -12.60 -24.37
C ASN A 832 12.96 -12.85 -22.85
N VAL A 833 11.78 -12.83 -22.27
CA VAL A 833 11.60 -13.02 -20.82
C VAL A 833 11.07 -14.43 -20.57
N VAL A 834 11.93 -15.31 -20.08
CA VAL A 834 11.47 -16.59 -19.54
C VAL A 834 10.75 -16.28 -18.22
N VAL A 835 9.46 -15.96 -18.32
CA VAL A 835 8.60 -15.91 -17.14
C VAL A 835 8.62 -17.33 -16.56
N LYS A 836 9.14 -17.50 -15.35
CA LYS A 836 8.95 -18.78 -14.64
C LYS A 836 7.44 -19.02 -14.61
N PRO A 837 6.93 -20.17 -15.03
CA PRO A 837 5.50 -20.46 -14.90
C PRO A 837 5.12 -20.31 -13.43
N SER A 838 3.83 -19.98 -13.18
CA SER A 838 3.28 -20.05 -11.83
C SER A 838 3.71 -21.35 -11.17
N SER A 839 3.89 -21.35 -9.86
CA SER A 839 4.31 -22.56 -9.15
C SER A 839 3.39 -23.74 -9.54
N TRP A 840 3.91 -24.93 -9.45
CA TRP A 840 3.12 -26.13 -9.70
C TRP A 840 1.88 -26.15 -8.79
N GLN A 841 2.03 -25.73 -7.54
CA GLN A 841 0.97 -25.65 -6.56
C GLN A 841 -0.16 -24.70 -7.01
N LYS A 842 0.19 -23.55 -7.53
CA LYS A 842 -0.80 -22.57 -8.02
C LYS A 842 -1.58 -23.10 -9.21
N ARG A 843 -0.90 -23.74 -10.17
CA ARG A 843 -1.57 -24.37 -11.32
C ARG A 843 -2.51 -25.50 -10.93
N ILE A 844 -2.20 -26.20 -9.84
CA ILE A 844 -3.07 -27.26 -9.31
C ILE A 844 -4.33 -26.64 -8.71
N LEU A 845 -4.22 -25.58 -7.91
CA LEU A 845 -5.38 -24.91 -7.28
C LEU A 845 -6.35 -24.29 -8.30
N GLU A 846 -5.89 -24.03 -9.52
CA GLU A 846 -6.72 -23.57 -10.64
C GLU A 846 -7.57 -24.70 -11.27
N LYS A 847 -7.27 -25.96 -10.96
CA LYS A 847 -8.05 -27.11 -11.45
C LYS A 847 -9.33 -27.30 -10.63
N PRO A 848 -10.39 -27.84 -11.21
CA PRO A 848 -11.55 -28.26 -10.44
C PRO A 848 -11.17 -29.30 -9.39
N ARG A 849 -11.71 -29.14 -8.17
CA ARG A 849 -11.58 -30.16 -7.14
C ARG A 849 -12.29 -31.46 -7.59
N LEU A 850 -11.66 -32.59 -7.31
CA LEU A 850 -12.25 -33.88 -7.54
C LEU A 850 -13.34 -34.16 -6.49
N LYS A 851 -14.44 -34.75 -6.91
CA LYS A 851 -15.52 -35.11 -6.00
C LYS A 851 -15.12 -36.34 -5.15
N ILE A 852 -15.06 -36.13 -3.82
CA ILE A 852 -14.85 -37.22 -2.86
C ILE A 852 -16.23 -37.82 -2.53
N ALA A 853 -16.35 -39.15 -2.61
CA ALA A 853 -17.60 -39.83 -2.41
C ALA A 853 -17.98 -39.97 -0.94
N SER A 854 -17.01 -40.24 -0.08
CA SER A 854 -17.21 -40.37 1.36
C SER A 854 -15.94 -40.17 2.15
N VAL A 855 -16.12 -39.81 3.43
CA VAL A 855 -15.05 -39.70 4.42
C VAL A 855 -15.40 -40.55 5.65
N GLN A 856 -14.43 -41.29 6.19
CA GLN A 856 -14.54 -42.07 7.43
C GLN A 856 -13.51 -41.57 8.44
N VAL A 857 -13.95 -41.41 9.69
CA VAL A 857 -13.11 -41.06 10.84
C VAL A 857 -13.40 -41.98 12.01
N GLY A 858 -12.50 -42.06 12.99
CA GLY A 858 -12.70 -42.84 14.19
C GLY A 858 -13.81 -42.29 15.11
N SER A 859 -13.87 -41.01 15.29
CA SER A 859 -14.89 -40.33 16.11
C SER A 859 -15.00 -38.86 15.71
N SER A 860 -16.11 -38.21 16.08
CA SER A 860 -16.32 -36.80 15.88
C SER A 860 -16.86 -36.17 17.17
N GLN A 861 -16.42 -34.93 17.46
CA GLN A 861 -17.00 -34.12 18.53
C GLN A 861 -18.39 -33.63 18.10
N ASP A 862 -19.33 -33.52 19.04
CA ASP A 862 -20.68 -32.99 18.78
C ASP A 862 -20.60 -31.59 18.13
N GLY A 863 -21.30 -31.42 17.01
CA GLY A 863 -21.30 -30.20 16.22
C GLY A 863 -20.18 -30.08 15.18
N TYR A 864 -19.24 -31.06 15.14
CA TYR A 864 -18.10 -31.06 14.22
C TYR A 864 -18.02 -32.39 13.44
N PRO A 865 -18.97 -32.67 12.54
CA PRO A 865 -19.07 -33.97 11.86
C PRO A 865 -17.97 -34.18 10.81
N ALA A 866 -17.70 -35.42 10.49
CA ALA A 866 -16.71 -35.79 9.46
C ALA A 866 -17.02 -35.24 8.07
N SER A 867 -18.29 -34.98 7.74
CA SER A 867 -18.71 -34.41 6.46
C SER A 867 -18.07 -33.04 6.19
N ASN A 868 -17.70 -32.30 7.22
CA ASN A 868 -17.06 -31.00 7.10
C ASN A 868 -15.63 -31.06 6.53
N ILE A 869 -15.04 -32.26 6.41
CA ILE A 869 -13.72 -32.47 5.79
C ILE A 869 -13.78 -32.36 4.25
N ILE A 870 -14.98 -32.54 3.67
CA ILE A 870 -15.18 -32.69 2.21
C ILE A 870 -16.38 -31.89 1.68
N ASP A 871 -16.86 -30.89 2.42
CA ASP A 871 -18.05 -30.10 2.05
C ASP A 871 -17.70 -28.89 1.14
N ASN A 872 -16.43 -28.73 0.82
CA ASN A 872 -15.86 -27.59 0.05
C ASN A 872 -16.01 -26.24 0.76
N ASP A 873 -16.23 -26.24 2.08
CA ASP A 873 -16.24 -25.06 2.90
C ASP A 873 -15.03 -25.05 3.87
N ASP A 874 -14.03 -24.23 3.56
CA ASP A 874 -12.83 -24.09 4.37
C ASP A 874 -13.11 -23.48 5.78
N HIS A 875 -14.37 -23.16 6.11
CA HIS A 875 -14.78 -22.57 7.39
C HIS A 875 -15.54 -23.52 8.31
N THR A 876 -15.83 -24.71 7.85
CA THR A 876 -16.37 -25.77 8.67
C THR A 876 -15.24 -26.66 9.19
N TRP A 877 -15.47 -27.33 10.31
CA TRP A 877 -14.44 -28.15 10.94
C TRP A 877 -14.95 -29.51 11.32
N TRP A 878 -14.12 -30.52 11.13
CA TRP A 878 -14.17 -31.75 11.87
C TRP A 878 -13.20 -31.67 13.04
N ILE A 879 -13.59 -32.13 14.21
CA ILE A 879 -12.75 -32.26 15.40
C ILE A 879 -12.94 -33.68 15.93
N ALA A 880 -11.84 -34.36 16.26
CA ALA A 880 -11.91 -35.71 16.84
C ALA A 880 -12.69 -35.73 18.15
N GLY A 881 -13.56 -36.72 18.34
CA GLY A 881 -14.36 -36.86 19.55
C GLY A 881 -13.53 -37.24 20.77
N GLU A 882 -12.34 -37.82 20.56
CA GLU A 882 -11.41 -38.25 21.60
C GLU A 882 -10.04 -37.59 21.44
N ASP A 883 -9.34 -37.32 22.57
CA ASP A 883 -7.98 -36.78 22.59
C ASP A 883 -6.91 -37.81 22.19
N ARG A 884 -7.33 -39.07 21.99
CA ARG A 884 -6.43 -40.14 21.69
C ARG A 884 -5.83 -40.04 20.29
N LEU A 885 -4.53 -40.11 20.17
CA LEU A 885 -3.78 -40.22 18.92
C LEU A 885 -3.24 -41.65 18.70
N PRO A 886 -3.01 -42.12 17.47
CA PRO A 886 -3.27 -41.37 16.23
C PRO A 886 -4.76 -41.29 15.86
N GLN A 887 -5.14 -40.25 15.13
CA GLN A 887 -6.43 -40.14 14.47
C GLN A 887 -6.28 -40.45 12.99
N VAL A 888 -7.23 -41.23 12.46
CA VAL A 888 -7.21 -41.68 11.06
C VAL A 888 -8.43 -41.19 10.33
N VAL A 889 -8.20 -40.53 9.18
CA VAL A 889 -9.21 -40.05 8.24
C VAL A 889 -9.02 -40.76 6.91
N THR A 890 -10.05 -41.43 6.41
CA THR A 890 -10.01 -42.16 5.13
C THR A 890 -11.03 -41.55 4.17
N LEU A 891 -10.54 -41.06 3.04
CA LEU A 891 -11.33 -40.61 1.92
C LEU A 891 -11.53 -41.73 0.89
N MET A 892 -12.70 -41.80 0.27
CA MET A 892 -13.01 -42.69 -0.82
C MET A 892 -13.52 -41.94 -2.02
N LEU A 893 -13.01 -42.22 -3.20
CA LEU A 893 -13.53 -41.76 -4.50
C LEU A 893 -14.49 -42.81 -5.08
N ASP A 894 -15.45 -42.39 -5.89
CA ASP A 894 -16.43 -43.29 -6.52
C ASP A 894 -15.76 -44.41 -7.35
N ARG A 895 -14.65 -44.11 -7.98
CA ARG A 895 -13.82 -45.03 -8.80
C ARG A 895 -12.36 -44.65 -8.68
N PRO A 896 -11.42 -45.53 -9.02
CA PRO A 896 -10.02 -45.15 -9.19
C PRO A 896 -9.92 -43.98 -10.14
N THR A 897 -9.27 -42.89 -9.68
CA THR A 897 -9.17 -41.61 -10.38
C THR A 897 -7.75 -41.10 -10.25
N TYR A 898 -7.19 -40.60 -11.33
CA TYR A 898 -5.89 -39.92 -11.27
C TYR A 898 -5.98 -38.65 -10.43
N VAL A 899 -5.19 -38.59 -9.38
CA VAL A 899 -5.07 -37.45 -8.45
C VAL A 899 -3.69 -36.86 -8.63
N ALA A 900 -3.63 -35.63 -9.11
CA ALA A 900 -2.37 -34.91 -9.28
C ALA A 900 -1.83 -34.40 -7.93
N ALA A 901 -2.72 -33.93 -7.05
CA ALA A 901 -2.33 -33.37 -5.75
C ALA A 901 -3.45 -33.52 -4.70
N SER A 902 -3.04 -33.49 -3.43
CA SER A 902 -3.92 -33.32 -2.27
C SER A 902 -3.56 -32.05 -1.50
N ARG A 903 -4.56 -31.34 -0.99
CA ARG A 903 -4.41 -30.20 -0.08
C ARG A 903 -5.13 -30.53 1.23
N ILE A 904 -4.45 -30.36 2.35
CA ILE A 904 -4.99 -30.64 3.68
C ILE A 904 -5.00 -29.32 4.46
N LEU A 905 -6.16 -28.92 4.95
CA LEU A 905 -6.35 -27.77 5.82
C LEU A 905 -6.59 -28.26 7.25
N PHE A 906 -5.66 -27.96 8.16
CA PHE A 906 -5.80 -28.29 9.57
C PHE A 906 -6.65 -27.23 10.29
N GLN A 907 -7.34 -27.64 11.36
CA GLN A 907 -8.28 -26.79 12.08
C GLN A 907 -7.59 -25.65 12.86
N LYS A 908 -6.41 -25.89 13.43
CA LYS A 908 -5.72 -24.93 14.28
C LYS A 908 -4.39 -24.52 13.66
N ASP A 909 -4.35 -23.29 13.18
CA ASP A 909 -3.23 -22.75 12.40
C ASP A 909 -1.92 -22.73 13.17
N SER A 910 -1.94 -22.38 14.47
CA SER A 910 -0.77 -22.28 15.33
C SER A 910 -0.23 -23.61 15.85
N SER A 911 -0.97 -24.71 15.66
CA SER A 911 -0.54 -26.02 16.13
C SER A 911 0.37 -26.72 15.14
N SER A 912 1.34 -27.51 15.65
CA SER A 912 2.12 -28.43 14.83
C SER A 912 1.40 -29.77 14.72
N TYR A 913 1.37 -30.31 13.50
CA TYR A 913 0.74 -31.58 13.15
C TYR A 913 1.76 -32.54 12.55
N LYS A 914 2.10 -33.60 13.28
CA LYS A 914 2.84 -34.71 12.69
C LYS A 914 1.86 -35.68 12.06
N HIS A 915 2.00 -35.90 10.74
CA HIS A 915 1.05 -36.74 9.99
C HIS A 915 1.71 -37.48 8.82
N LYS A 916 1.05 -38.54 8.38
CA LYS A 916 1.38 -39.25 7.15
C LYS A 916 0.15 -39.38 6.25
N VAL A 917 0.41 -39.45 4.96
CA VAL A 917 -0.61 -39.68 3.93
C VAL A 917 -0.24 -40.92 3.15
N GLU A 918 -1.21 -41.80 2.99
CA GLU A 918 -1.11 -43.07 2.29
C GLU A 918 -2.20 -43.19 1.23
N THR A 919 -1.94 -43.88 0.14
CA THR A 919 -2.90 -44.14 -0.95
C THR A 919 -3.15 -45.61 -1.14
N SER A 920 -4.33 -45.96 -1.67
CA SER A 920 -4.68 -47.34 -1.98
C SER A 920 -5.68 -47.38 -3.15
N GLU A 921 -5.58 -48.44 -3.96
CA GLU A 921 -6.55 -48.77 -5.02
C GLU A 921 -7.67 -49.69 -4.55
N ASP A 922 -7.38 -50.59 -3.59
CA ASP A 922 -8.30 -51.64 -3.11
C ASP A 922 -8.81 -51.42 -1.68
N GLY A 923 -8.21 -50.50 -0.93
CA GLY A 923 -8.52 -50.23 0.48
C GLY A 923 -7.84 -51.22 1.48
N GLU A 924 -7.10 -52.21 0.98
CA GLU A 924 -6.41 -53.22 1.79
C GLU A 924 -4.89 -52.99 1.81
N ARG A 925 -4.32 -52.64 0.65
CA ARG A 925 -2.89 -52.38 0.50
C ARG A 925 -2.63 -50.92 0.43
N TRP A 926 -1.83 -50.41 1.36
CA TRP A 926 -1.56 -48.97 1.51
C TRP A 926 -0.12 -48.64 1.18
N GLU A 927 0.08 -47.68 0.32
CA GLU A 927 1.40 -47.15 -0.02
C GLU A 927 1.58 -45.75 0.61
N LEU A 928 2.70 -45.60 1.33
CA LEU A 928 3.06 -44.31 1.93
C LEU A 928 3.37 -43.30 0.81
N LEU A 929 2.68 -42.21 0.82
CA LEU A 929 2.93 -41.10 -0.08
C LEU A 929 3.96 -40.14 0.52
N TYR A 930 3.73 -39.70 1.74
CA TYR A 930 4.67 -38.87 2.53
C TYR A 930 4.33 -38.91 4.02
N GLU A 931 5.35 -38.61 4.83
CA GLU A 931 5.23 -38.32 6.27
C GLU A 931 5.92 -37.01 6.53
N ARG A 932 5.28 -36.10 7.30
CA ARG A 932 5.84 -34.80 7.64
C ARG A 932 5.29 -34.27 8.96
N GLU A 933 6.00 -33.29 9.50
CA GLU A 933 5.49 -32.40 10.53
C GLU A 933 5.37 -30.99 9.93
N CYS A 934 4.23 -30.33 10.15
CA CYS A 934 3.96 -28.98 9.66
C CYS A 934 3.10 -28.21 10.65
N THR A 935 3.10 -26.87 10.56
CA THR A 935 2.10 -26.05 11.25
C THR A 935 0.79 -26.06 10.49
N GLY A 936 -0.32 -25.74 11.15
CA GLY A 936 -1.63 -25.63 10.50
C GLY A 936 -1.68 -24.59 9.39
N TRP A 937 -0.74 -23.62 9.40
CA TRP A 937 -0.53 -22.63 8.33
C TRP A 937 -0.01 -23.22 7.01
N GLU A 938 0.55 -24.39 7.04
CA GLU A 938 1.18 -25.01 5.88
C GLU A 938 0.21 -25.88 5.08
N PHE A 939 -0.75 -25.27 4.43
CA PHE A 939 -1.79 -25.94 3.63
C PHE A 939 -1.48 -25.98 2.12
N LYS A 940 -0.21 -26.02 1.75
CA LYS A 940 0.22 -26.14 0.34
C LYS A 940 -0.19 -27.49 -0.26
N PRO A 941 -0.62 -27.53 -1.56
CA PRO A 941 -0.86 -28.78 -2.24
C PRO A 941 0.40 -29.66 -2.26
N MET A 942 0.21 -30.94 -1.97
CA MET A 942 1.26 -31.96 -2.02
C MET A 942 1.03 -32.89 -3.20
N THR A 943 2.10 -33.23 -3.92
CA THR A 943 2.03 -34.14 -5.06
C THR A 943 1.48 -35.51 -4.66
N VAL A 944 0.53 -36.03 -5.43
CA VAL A 944 0.02 -37.40 -5.35
C VAL A 944 0.45 -38.16 -6.60
N ASP A 945 0.19 -37.64 -7.82
CA ASP A 945 0.65 -38.11 -9.13
C ASP A 945 0.43 -39.61 -9.40
N ARG A 946 -0.74 -40.13 -9.09
CA ARG A 946 -1.14 -41.51 -9.30
C ARG A 946 -2.64 -41.71 -9.33
N GLU A 947 -3.09 -42.88 -9.78
CA GLU A 947 -4.48 -43.32 -9.60
C GLU A 947 -4.73 -43.70 -8.15
N VAL A 948 -5.81 -43.18 -7.59
CA VAL A 948 -6.20 -43.32 -6.19
C VAL A 948 -7.69 -43.62 -6.12
N LYS A 949 -8.07 -44.61 -5.33
CA LYS A 949 -9.47 -44.80 -4.92
C LYS A 949 -9.66 -44.45 -3.45
N TYR A 950 -8.63 -44.69 -2.65
CA TYR A 950 -8.63 -44.35 -1.22
C TYR A 950 -7.41 -43.52 -0.85
N LEU A 951 -7.61 -42.48 -0.06
CA LEU A 951 -6.54 -41.70 0.56
C LEU A 951 -6.73 -41.73 2.07
N ARG A 952 -5.67 -42.05 2.80
CA ARG A 952 -5.66 -42.13 4.26
C ARG A 952 -4.69 -41.11 4.83
N LEU A 953 -5.22 -40.22 5.66
CA LEU A 953 -4.45 -39.31 6.50
C LEU A 953 -4.42 -39.89 7.93
N THR A 954 -3.23 -40.07 8.46
CA THR A 954 -3.03 -40.40 9.86
C THR A 954 -2.37 -39.26 10.58
N ILE A 955 -3.05 -38.64 11.54
CA ILE A 955 -2.51 -37.56 12.41
C ILE A 955 -1.91 -38.27 13.63
N GLU A 956 -0.58 -38.27 13.72
CA GLU A 956 0.18 -38.96 14.75
C GLU A 956 0.38 -38.11 16.01
N ASN A 957 0.52 -36.78 15.82
CA ASN A 957 0.69 -35.84 16.93
C ASN A 957 0.10 -34.47 16.60
N VAL A 958 -0.37 -33.77 17.62
CA VAL A 958 -0.82 -32.38 17.58
C VAL A 958 -0.20 -31.69 18.78
N SER A 959 0.44 -30.54 18.58
CA SER A 959 1.15 -29.86 19.66
C SER A 959 0.20 -29.27 20.71
N GLU A 960 -1.02 -28.91 20.31
CA GLU A 960 -2.04 -28.33 21.19
C GLU A 960 -3.47 -28.73 20.79
N GLY A 961 -4.27 -29.14 21.74
CA GLY A 961 -5.68 -29.46 21.51
C GLY A 961 -5.92 -30.84 20.90
N ARG A 962 -7.06 -31.00 20.22
CA ARG A 962 -7.48 -32.21 19.53
C ARG A 962 -7.10 -32.19 18.07
N ALA A 963 -6.98 -33.34 17.44
CA ALA A 963 -6.89 -33.43 15.99
C ALA A 963 -8.15 -32.85 15.34
N GLY A 964 -7.97 -31.97 14.40
CA GLY A 964 -9.04 -31.29 13.66
C GLY A 964 -8.62 -30.92 12.24
N LEU A 965 -9.60 -30.93 11.33
CA LEU A 965 -9.43 -30.62 9.92
C LEU A 965 -10.51 -29.67 9.46
N GLY A 966 -10.17 -28.71 8.61
CA GLY A 966 -11.12 -27.90 7.88
C GLY A 966 -11.54 -28.57 6.59
N GLU A 967 -10.60 -28.90 5.71
CA GLU A 967 -10.92 -29.43 4.39
C GLU A 967 -9.77 -30.33 3.87
N ILE A 968 -10.12 -31.36 3.13
CA ILE A 968 -9.19 -32.11 2.28
C ILE A 968 -9.68 -32.02 0.85
N SER A 969 -8.92 -31.33 -0.01
CA SER A 969 -9.21 -31.20 -1.41
C SER A 969 -8.29 -32.06 -2.27
N LEU A 970 -8.83 -32.69 -3.29
CA LEU A 970 -8.08 -33.49 -4.28
C LEU A 970 -8.21 -32.83 -5.66
N TYR A 971 -7.11 -32.83 -6.44
CA TYR A 971 -7.01 -32.20 -7.75
C TYR A 971 -6.50 -33.13 -8.83
#